data_35ed60e9868346a09d312d4bb6795798
#
_entry.id   35ed60e9868346a09d312d4bb6795798
#
_cell.length_a   1.000
_cell.length_b   1.000
_cell.length_c   1.000
_cell.angle_alpha   90.00
_cell.angle_beta   90.00
_cell.angle_gamma   90.00
#
_symmetry.space_group_name_H-M   'P 1'
#
loop_
_entity.id
_entity.type
_entity.pdbx_description
1 polymer ?
#
loop_
_entity_poly.entity_id
_entity_poly.type
_entity_poly.pdbx_seq_one_letter_code
_entity_poly.pdbx_strand_id
1 'polypeptide(L)'
;MFYLKLALTNIKKNGKIYFPYLITSIFTVMMFYCVKFLGGDNGLRKDSESAAMMMSLGVYVVIIFSVIFLLYINSFLMKNRKKELGLYNILGMEKRHVMLIIFIETLIVYLISLGFGVLTGVLFSKLMMLILVKILAIHTSIVFSIDMNAILITTLLFSVIFFVSFMINAASIRFSNPIQLLKGGMVGEKEPKTKWLMTLIGVITLGAGYTIALSIEDPITALVLFFVAVVLVIIGTYALFTAGSIVILKLLKKNKKYYYQTNHFISVSQMMYRMKQNAVGLASICILCTCILVMISSTYTLYSDVFDTVKKSVRADYSYKVGNMEKVNMDEEIINLEKDIKTSLASKNIGISRMASLKYCNVLASQNGTVFTAPGEGGNNKILTILGMTLADYNRIYNHHVSLNDHEVLYNSNYHFNHDSMMLNNQLYSLKMVKNDPWFVKDDIANIDSDSITFVFKDDAALKQALTFEHHSSPSYSYEILVDYKGGYFNSKAEEVMRKTTKNFTLKVSEKNDGEISYSNMTRYDNYQLFSQMYGSLLFLGIFLGVLFMMSAVLIMYYKQLSEGYEDQKRYEILQNVGLSKKEVRQAISSQVLIFFFLPLVVAVIHMSVAYKMILKMFKVMILNAPQTFITCTVVSVIVLTILYTIVYFCTSRTYYKIVRK
;
A
#
# COMPACT_ATOMS: atom_id res chain seq x y z
N MET A 1 14.23 -17.69 -44.84
CA MET A 1 15.16 -16.53 -44.74
C MET A 1 14.51 -15.17 -45.00
N PHE A 2 13.66 -15.03 -46.04
CA PHE A 2 13.05 -13.74 -46.42
C PHE A 2 12.28 -13.06 -45.27
N TYR A 3 11.35 -13.74 -44.63
CA TYR A 3 10.53 -13.20 -43.54
C TYR A 3 11.34 -12.77 -42.29
N LEU A 4 12.40 -13.54 -41.98
CA LEU A 4 13.32 -13.18 -40.87
C LEU A 4 14.10 -11.89 -41.17
N LYS A 5 14.63 -11.78 -42.42
CA LYS A 5 15.35 -10.56 -42.86
C LYS A 5 14.42 -9.35 -42.86
N LEU A 6 13.18 -9.52 -43.28
CA LEU A 6 12.17 -8.45 -43.28
C LEU A 6 11.79 -8.04 -41.87
N ALA A 7 11.57 -8.99 -40.96
CA ALA A 7 11.28 -8.70 -39.53
C ALA A 7 12.43 -7.93 -38.86
N LEU A 8 13.68 -8.36 -39.06
CA LEU A 8 14.85 -7.63 -38.50
C LEU A 8 15.00 -6.23 -39.10
N THR A 9 14.76 -6.08 -40.40
CA THR A 9 14.79 -4.75 -41.05
C THR A 9 13.70 -3.85 -40.54
N ASN A 10 12.50 -4.37 -40.29
CA ASN A 10 11.38 -3.65 -39.70
C ASN A 10 11.70 -3.15 -38.28
N ILE A 11 12.24 -4.02 -37.43
CA ILE A 11 12.65 -3.66 -36.06
C ILE A 11 13.71 -2.55 -36.11
N LYS A 12 14.72 -2.68 -36.96
CA LYS A 12 15.79 -1.70 -37.11
C LYS A 12 15.27 -0.35 -37.65
N LYS A 13 14.44 -0.39 -38.69
CA LYS A 13 13.88 0.83 -39.33
C LYS A 13 12.93 1.58 -38.38
N ASN A 14 12.15 0.83 -37.57
CA ASN A 14 11.23 1.37 -36.57
C ASN A 14 11.84 1.42 -35.16
N GLY A 15 13.17 1.54 -35.05
CA GLY A 15 13.90 1.53 -33.79
C GLY A 15 13.41 2.53 -32.75
N LYS A 16 12.91 3.71 -33.18
CA LYS A 16 12.32 4.72 -32.27
C LYS A 16 11.11 4.21 -31.49
N ILE A 17 10.41 3.17 -31.97
CA ILE A 17 9.25 2.56 -31.32
C ILE A 17 9.66 1.26 -30.65
N TYR A 18 10.47 0.40 -31.32
CA TYR A 18 10.88 -0.90 -30.77
C TYR A 18 11.89 -0.80 -29.63
N PHE A 19 12.83 0.13 -29.65
CA PHE A 19 13.88 0.24 -28.63
C PHE A 19 13.32 0.54 -27.21
N PRO A 20 12.44 1.53 -27.04
CA PRO A 20 11.81 1.74 -25.73
C PRO A 20 10.95 0.54 -25.29
N TYR A 21 10.27 -0.14 -26.23
CA TYR A 21 9.51 -1.34 -25.93
C TYR A 21 10.40 -2.48 -25.42
N LEU A 22 11.54 -2.72 -26.08
CA LEU A 22 12.52 -3.71 -25.65
C LEU A 22 13.08 -3.42 -24.26
N ILE A 23 13.54 -2.17 -24.02
CA ILE A 23 14.06 -1.77 -22.70
C ILE A 23 13.04 -2.02 -21.61
N THR A 24 11.79 -1.62 -21.85
CA THR A 24 10.74 -1.79 -20.84
C THR A 24 10.39 -3.25 -20.62
N SER A 25 10.34 -4.05 -21.68
CA SER A 25 10.11 -5.49 -21.56
C SER A 25 11.24 -6.18 -20.78
N ILE A 26 12.50 -5.86 -21.08
CA ILE A 26 13.68 -6.32 -20.34
C ILE A 26 13.56 -5.95 -18.85
N PHE A 27 13.24 -4.69 -18.58
CA PHE A 27 13.10 -4.19 -17.20
C PHE A 27 11.95 -4.87 -16.45
N THR A 28 10.80 -5.10 -17.10
CA THR A 28 9.66 -5.80 -16.48
C THR A 28 10.01 -7.26 -16.16
N VAL A 29 10.71 -7.96 -17.07
CA VAL A 29 11.22 -9.32 -16.82
C VAL A 29 12.21 -9.34 -15.66
N MET A 30 13.17 -8.41 -15.63
CA MET A 30 14.15 -8.24 -14.56
C MET A 30 13.46 -8.04 -13.20
N MET A 31 12.51 -7.11 -13.15
CA MET A 31 11.78 -6.77 -11.93
C MET A 31 10.97 -7.95 -11.41
N PHE A 32 10.28 -8.66 -12.30
CA PHE A 32 9.53 -9.86 -11.92
C PHE A 32 10.46 -10.94 -11.35
N TYR A 33 11.59 -11.21 -12.02
CA TYR A 33 12.57 -12.17 -11.52
C TYR A 33 13.08 -11.79 -10.13
N CYS A 34 13.44 -10.52 -9.91
CA CYS A 34 13.93 -10.06 -8.61
C CYS A 34 12.94 -10.30 -7.47
N VAL A 35 11.65 -9.94 -7.66
CA VAL A 35 10.64 -10.15 -6.60
C VAL A 35 10.37 -11.63 -6.38
N LYS A 36 10.34 -12.44 -7.46
CA LYS A 36 10.15 -13.88 -7.38
C LYS A 36 11.30 -14.57 -6.65
N PHE A 37 12.54 -14.15 -6.92
CA PHE A 37 13.73 -14.61 -6.22
C PHE A 37 13.63 -14.29 -4.72
N LEU A 38 13.34 -13.04 -4.35
CA LEU A 38 13.23 -12.61 -2.95
C LEU A 38 12.12 -13.37 -2.19
N GLY A 39 10.96 -13.57 -2.81
CA GLY A 39 9.84 -14.31 -2.19
C GLY A 39 10.09 -15.84 -2.06
N GLY A 40 11.03 -16.39 -2.84
CA GLY A 40 11.43 -17.80 -2.82
C GLY A 40 12.68 -18.12 -2.01
N ASP A 41 13.42 -17.09 -1.53
CA ASP A 41 14.70 -17.29 -0.85
C ASP A 41 14.54 -17.93 0.53
N ASN A 42 15.17 -19.09 0.73
CA ASN A 42 15.09 -19.84 2.00
C ASN A 42 15.83 -19.14 3.14
N GLY A 43 16.88 -18.38 2.86
CA GLY A 43 17.61 -17.60 3.86
C GLY A 43 16.72 -16.48 4.43
N LEU A 44 16.09 -15.70 3.55
CA LEU A 44 15.14 -14.67 3.95
C LEU A 44 13.96 -15.26 4.75
N ARG A 45 13.40 -16.38 4.30
CA ARG A 45 12.29 -17.05 4.98
C ARG A 45 12.64 -17.52 6.38
N LYS A 46 13.88 -18.02 6.59
CA LYS A 46 14.35 -18.47 7.89
C LYS A 46 14.53 -17.30 8.87
N ASP A 47 15.05 -16.17 8.39
CA ASP A 47 15.37 -15.03 9.24
C ASP A 47 14.18 -14.05 9.38
N SER A 48 13.26 -14.03 8.41
CA SER A 48 12.04 -13.22 8.41
C SER A 48 10.96 -13.86 7.54
N GLU A 49 10.10 -14.66 8.15
CA GLU A 49 8.95 -15.28 7.47
C GLU A 49 7.97 -14.21 6.96
N SER A 50 7.74 -13.15 7.74
CA SER A 50 6.89 -12.03 7.35
C SER A 50 7.39 -11.31 6.10
N ALA A 51 8.70 -11.09 5.97
CA ALA A 51 9.28 -10.48 4.78
C ALA A 51 9.13 -11.37 3.54
N ALA A 52 9.41 -12.66 3.65
CA ALA A 52 9.23 -13.61 2.55
C ALA A 52 7.77 -13.71 2.10
N MET A 53 6.82 -13.67 3.05
CA MET A 53 5.37 -13.64 2.75
C MET A 53 4.98 -12.37 2.01
N MET A 54 5.44 -11.18 2.44
CA MET A 54 5.18 -9.91 1.77
C MET A 54 5.76 -9.88 0.35
N MET A 55 6.98 -10.38 0.15
CA MET A 55 7.57 -10.49 -1.19
C MET A 55 6.75 -11.44 -2.07
N SER A 56 6.26 -12.55 -1.55
CA SER A 56 5.41 -13.49 -2.29
C SER A 56 4.08 -12.86 -2.71
N LEU A 57 3.45 -12.03 -1.88
CA LEU A 57 2.29 -11.23 -2.26
C LEU A 57 2.64 -10.22 -3.36
N GLY A 58 3.81 -9.59 -3.27
CA GLY A 58 4.34 -8.70 -4.30
C GLY A 58 4.45 -9.35 -5.68
N VAL A 59 4.78 -10.64 -5.76
CA VAL A 59 4.83 -11.39 -7.02
C VAL A 59 3.50 -11.32 -7.76
N TYR A 60 2.37 -11.51 -7.07
CA TYR A 60 1.04 -11.45 -7.70
C TYR A 60 0.73 -10.05 -8.25
N VAL A 61 1.10 -9.00 -7.52
CA VAL A 61 0.92 -7.61 -7.98
C VAL A 61 1.73 -7.36 -9.25
N VAL A 62 2.99 -7.81 -9.29
CA VAL A 62 3.86 -7.65 -10.46
C VAL A 62 3.34 -8.47 -11.64
N ILE A 63 2.75 -9.67 -11.44
CA ILE A 63 2.10 -10.45 -12.49
C ILE A 63 0.98 -9.66 -13.17
N ILE A 64 0.01 -9.20 -12.35
CA ILE A 64 -1.15 -8.44 -12.84
C ILE A 64 -0.69 -7.20 -13.62
N PHE A 65 0.25 -6.48 -13.03
CA PHE A 65 0.81 -5.28 -13.66
C PHE A 65 1.51 -5.60 -14.98
N SER A 66 2.37 -6.62 -15.03
CA SER A 66 3.12 -7.01 -16.23
C SER A 66 2.21 -7.39 -17.39
N VAL A 67 1.13 -8.13 -17.10
CA VAL A 67 0.12 -8.50 -18.11
C VAL A 67 -0.53 -7.24 -18.69
N ILE A 68 -1.10 -6.39 -17.83
CA ILE A 68 -1.81 -5.18 -18.26
C ILE A 68 -0.88 -4.25 -19.03
N PHE A 69 0.32 -4.03 -18.50
CA PHE A 69 1.27 -3.07 -19.05
C PHE A 69 1.85 -3.50 -20.39
N LEU A 70 2.34 -4.74 -20.51
CA LEU A 70 2.91 -5.22 -21.76
C LEU A 70 1.85 -5.34 -22.88
N LEU A 71 0.63 -5.76 -22.56
CA LEU A 71 -0.47 -5.77 -23.52
C LEU A 71 -0.86 -4.37 -23.98
N TYR A 72 -0.87 -3.40 -23.06
CA TYR A 72 -1.12 -2.00 -23.38
C TYR A 72 -0.08 -1.45 -24.38
N ILE A 73 1.22 -1.64 -24.08
CA ILE A 73 2.30 -1.15 -24.92
C ILE A 73 2.30 -1.86 -26.29
N ASN A 74 2.08 -3.17 -26.30
CA ASN A 74 1.97 -3.92 -27.53
C ASN A 74 0.83 -3.40 -28.42
N SER A 75 -0.33 -3.08 -27.82
CA SER A 75 -1.45 -2.48 -28.56
C SER A 75 -1.09 -1.13 -29.17
N PHE A 76 -0.31 -0.32 -28.44
CA PHE A 76 0.19 0.96 -28.94
C PHE A 76 1.18 0.79 -30.11
N LEU A 77 2.13 -0.15 -29.99
CA LEU A 77 3.09 -0.50 -31.04
C LEU A 77 2.36 -0.90 -32.32
N MET A 78 1.37 -1.78 -32.19
CA MET A 78 0.58 -2.25 -33.32
C MET A 78 -0.24 -1.14 -33.98
N LYS A 79 -0.81 -0.20 -33.19
CA LYS A 79 -1.55 0.96 -33.73
C LYS A 79 -0.68 1.78 -34.71
N ASN A 80 0.57 2.01 -34.37
CA ASN A 80 1.50 2.78 -35.20
C ASN A 80 1.93 2.03 -36.46
N ARG A 81 1.95 0.70 -36.44
CA ARG A 81 2.36 -0.15 -37.57
C ARG A 81 1.24 -0.54 -38.52
N LYS A 82 -0.03 -0.29 -38.17
CA LYS A 82 -1.20 -0.64 -38.99
C LYS A 82 -1.07 -0.16 -40.42
N LYS A 83 -0.51 1.03 -40.68
CA LYS A 83 -0.32 1.56 -42.03
C LYS A 83 0.69 0.76 -42.83
N GLU A 84 1.83 0.38 -42.24
CA GLU A 84 2.85 -0.45 -42.92
C GLU A 84 2.30 -1.86 -43.25
N LEU A 85 1.59 -2.47 -42.28
CA LEU A 85 0.99 -3.77 -42.45
C LEU A 85 -0.13 -3.75 -43.52
N GLY A 86 -0.90 -2.67 -43.61
CA GLY A 86 -1.88 -2.44 -44.67
C GLY A 86 -1.23 -2.32 -46.04
N LEU A 87 -0.06 -1.64 -46.12
CA LEU A 87 0.69 -1.52 -47.38
C LEU A 87 1.18 -2.88 -47.88
N TYR A 88 1.67 -3.76 -46.97
CA TYR A 88 2.07 -5.13 -47.39
C TYR A 88 0.92 -5.91 -48.03
N ASN A 89 -0.31 -5.79 -47.48
CA ASN A 89 -1.48 -6.43 -48.05
C ASN A 89 -1.83 -5.88 -49.45
N ILE A 90 -1.68 -4.58 -49.69
CA ILE A 90 -1.97 -3.96 -50.99
C ILE A 90 -0.91 -4.34 -52.03
N LEU A 91 0.35 -4.51 -51.58
CA LEU A 91 1.44 -5.01 -52.43
C LEU A 91 1.34 -6.51 -52.73
N GLY A 92 0.24 -7.18 -52.36
CA GLY A 92 -0.04 -8.56 -52.70
C GLY A 92 0.35 -9.60 -51.66
N MET A 93 0.81 -9.19 -50.46
CA MET A 93 1.08 -10.17 -49.41
C MET A 93 -0.22 -10.64 -48.75
N GLU A 94 -0.44 -11.95 -48.72
CA GLU A 94 -1.58 -12.53 -48.00
C GLU A 94 -1.49 -12.27 -46.48
N LYS A 95 -2.63 -12.20 -45.82
CA LYS A 95 -2.71 -11.99 -44.37
C LYS A 95 -1.90 -12.99 -43.55
N ARG A 96 -1.80 -14.27 -44.01
CA ARG A 96 -0.99 -15.29 -43.32
C ARG A 96 0.52 -14.97 -43.34
N HIS A 97 1.02 -14.38 -44.41
CA HIS A 97 2.43 -13.98 -44.52
C HIS A 97 2.72 -12.77 -43.59
N VAL A 98 1.78 -11.82 -43.52
CA VAL A 98 1.87 -10.67 -42.58
C VAL A 98 1.83 -11.16 -41.12
N MET A 99 0.97 -12.13 -40.80
CA MET A 99 0.93 -12.73 -39.45
C MET A 99 2.24 -13.44 -39.11
N LEU A 100 2.88 -14.13 -40.07
CA LEU A 100 4.19 -14.78 -39.88
C LEU A 100 5.29 -13.75 -39.55
N ILE A 101 5.30 -12.61 -40.27
CA ILE A 101 6.25 -11.53 -39.97
C ILE A 101 6.08 -11.05 -38.53
N ILE A 102 4.84 -10.79 -38.07
CA ILE A 102 4.54 -10.34 -36.70
C ILE A 102 4.92 -11.41 -35.68
N PHE A 103 4.69 -12.70 -36.00
CA PHE A 103 5.13 -13.79 -35.14
C PHE A 103 6.65 -13.75 -34.92
N ILE A 104 7.42 -13.64 -36.00
CA ILE A 104 8.89 -13.58 -35.95
C ILE A 104 9.35 -12.32 -35.19
N GLU A 105 8.74 -11.17 -35.44
CA GLU A 105 9.06 -9.92 -34.69
C GLU A 105 8.78 -10.08 -33.20
N THR A 106 7.61 -10.61 -32.84
CA THR A 106 7.24 -10.85 -31.42
C THR A 106 8.18 -11.87 -30.78
N LEU A 107 8.57 -12.93 -31.50
CA LEU A 107 9.51 -13.94 -31.02
C LEU A 107 10.91 -13.35 -30.77
N ILE A 108 11.41 -12.50 -31.66
CA ILE A 108 12.71 -11.82 -31.49
C ILE A 108 12.67 -10.93 -30.26
N VAL A 109 11.62 -10.11 -30.11
CA VAL A 109 11.45 -9.24 -28.95
C VAL A 109 11.36 -10.04 -27.66
N TYR A 110 10.60 -11.15 -27.67
CA TYR A 110 10.49 -12.06 -26.53
C TYR A 110 11.85 -12.64 -26.11
N LEU A 111 12.61 -13.23 -27.06
CA LEU A 111 13.91 -13.84 -26.78
C LEU A 111 14.92 -12.84 -26.23
N ILE A 112 14.98 -11.64 -26.81
CA ILE A 112 15.85 -10.57 -26.34
C ILE A 112 15.42 -10.11 -24.94
N SER A 113 14.12 -9.87 -24.75
CA SER A 113 13.60 -9.39 -23.47
C SER A 113 13.78 -10.42 -22.35
N LEU A 114 13.54 -11.70 -22.64
CA LEU A 114 13.74 -12.77 -21.67
C LEU A 114 15.23 -12.98 -21.36
N GLY A 115 16.07 -13.10 -22.38
CA GLY A 115 17.51 -13.35 -22.20
C GLY A 115 18.20 -12.24 -21.39
N PHE A 116 18.05 -10.99 -21.84
CA PHE A 116 18.63 -9.85 -21.10
C PHE A 116 17.92 -9.56 -19.78
N GLY A 117 16.60 -9.77 -19.71
CA GLY A 117 15.82 -9.54 -18.49
C GLY A 117 16.19 -10.51 -17.38
N VAL A 118 16.32 -11.81 -17.68
CA VAL A 118 16.76 -12.81 -16.69
C VAL A 118 18.21 -12.58 -16.30
N LEU A 119 19.11 -12.33 -17.27
CA LEU A 119 20.52 -12.07 -16.98
C LEU A 119 20.68 -10.85 -16.05
N THR A 120 20.06 -9.74 -16.38
CA THR A 120 20.09 -8.55 -15.50
C THR A 120 19.36 -8.81 -14.20
N GLY A 121 18.27 -9.59 -14.19
CA GLY A 121 17.54 -9.99 -12.98
C GLY A 121 18.41 -10.77 -12.01
N VAL A 122 19.16 -11.75 -12.47
CA VAL A 122 20.13 -12.52 -11.67
C VAL A 122 21.21 -11.59 -11.06
N LEU A 123 21.73 -10.65 -11.85
CA LEU A 123 22.73 -9.70 -11.37
C LEU A 123 22.18 -8.74 -10.31
N PHE A 124 20.98 -8.20 -10.56
CA PHE A 124 20.35 -7.24 -9.65
C PHE A 124 19.68 -7.88 -8.44
N SER A 125 19.33 -9.18 -8.47
CA SER A 125 18.67 -9.86 -7.36
C SER A 125 19.49 -9.77 -6.05
N LYS A 126 20.80 -9.91 -6.13
CA LYS A 126 21.69 -9.74 -4.97
C LYS A 126 21.67 -8.31 -4.43
N LEU A 127 21.70 -7.30 -5.31
CA LEU A 127 21.61 -5.90 -4.89
C LEU A 127 20.26 -5.62 -4.20
N MET A 128 19.17 -6.15 -4.75
CA MET A 128 17.84 -6.03 -4.16
C MET A 128 17.75 -6.71 -2.80
N MET A 129 18.35 -7.90 -2.66
CA MET A 129 18.46 -8.59 -1.37
C MET A 129 19.26 -7.79 -0.35
N LEU A 130 20.39 -7.19 -0.75
CA LEU A 130 21.19 -6.31 0.12
C LEU A 130 20.39 -5.09 0.61
N ILE A 131 19.65 -4.44 -0.29
CA ILE A 131 18.78 -3.30 0.05
C ILE A 131 17.68 -3.73 1.02
N LEU A 132 17.01 -4.86 0.74
CA LEU A 132 15.96 -5.39 1.59
C LEU A 132 16.48 -5.71 2.99
N VAL A 133 17.54 -6.48 3.12
CA VAL A 133 18.18 -6.85 4.40
C VAL A 133 18.59 -5.61 5.19
N LYS A 134 19.11 -4.59 4.52
CA LYS A 134 19.47 -3.31 5.16
C LYS A 134 18.23 -2.56 5.68
N ILE A 135 17.13 -2.54 4.93
CA ILE A 135 15.86 -1.91 5.36
C ILE A 135 15.28 -2.65 6.57
N LEU A 136 15.35 -3.99 6.56
CA LEU A 136 14.81 -4.83 7.64
C LEU A 136 15.70 -4.88 8.88
N ALA A 137 16.94 -4.38 8.79
CA ALA A 137 17.96 -4.44 9.84
C ALA A 137 18.19 -5.88 10.37
N ILE A 138 18.12 -6.89 9.48
CA ILE A 138 18.37 -8.31 9.81
C ILE A 138 19.77 -8.74 9.37
N HIS A 139 20.30 -9.75 10.04
CA HIS A 139 21.60 -10.35 9.71
C HIS A 139 21.38 -11.67 8.97
N THR A 140 21.23 -11.60 7.66
CA THR A 140 21.10 -12.79 6.80
C THR A 140 22.43 -13.07 6.10
N SER A 141 22.82 -14.34 6.03
CA SER A 141 23.95 -14.75 5.19
C SER A 141 23.58 -14.68 3.72
N ILE A 142 24.03 -13.62 3.05
CA ILE A 142 23.72 -13.39 1.63
C ILE A 142 24.65 -14.24 0.78
N VAL A 143 24.18 -15.41 0.38
CA VAL A 143 24.88 -16.27 -0.57
C VAL A 143 24.37 -15.95 -1.98
N PHE A 144 25.30 -15.86 -2.94
CA PHE A 144 24.90 -15.74 -4.34
C PHE A 144 24.39 -17.10 -4.82
N SER A 145 23.10 -17.21 -5.05
CA SER A 145 22.46 -18.40 -5.62
C SER A 145 21.65 -18.04 -6.84
N ILE A 146 21.67 -18.91 -7.85
CA ILE A 146 20.80 -18.80 -9.01
C ILE A 146 19.58 -19.66 -8.71
N ASP A 147 18.40 -19.04 -8.58
CA ASP A 147 17.15 -19.76 -8.36
C ASP A 147 16.56 -20.21 -9.72
N MET A 148 16.73 -21.49 -10.01
CA MET A 148 16.19 -22.11 -11.23
C MET A 148 14.66 -22.09 -11.27
N ASN A 149 13.99 -22.17 -10.12
CA ASN A 149 12.54 -22.08 -10.04
C ASN A 149 12.05 -20.67 -10.41
N ALA A 150 12.74 -19.62 -9.94
CA ALA A 150 12.44 -18.25 -10.33
C ALA A 150 12.64 -18.03 -11.83
N ILE A 151 13.71 -18.59 -12.44
CA ILE A 151 13.94 -18.53 -13.90
C ILE A 151 12.81 -19.20 -14.65
N LEU A 152 12.43 -20.43 -14.24
CA LEU A 152 11.40 -21.21 -14.91
C LEU A 152 10.04 -20.50 -14.87
N ILE A 153 9.62 -20.02 -13.70
CA ILE A 153 8.35 -19.30 -13.55
C ILE A 153 8.35 -17.99 -14.35
N THR A 154 9.48 -17.26 -14.35
CA THR A 154 9.64 -16.03 -15.15
C THR A 154 9.49 -16.35 -16.64
N THR A 155 10.19 -17.39 -17.13
CA THR A 155 10.11 -17.81 -18.52
C THR A 155 8.69 -18.20 -18.91
N LEU A 156 8.01 -18.99 -18.08
CA LEU A 156 6.63 -19.42 -18.33
C LEU A 156 5.66 -18.24 -18.40
N LEU A 157 5.72 -17.33 -17.42
CA LEU A 157 4.84 -16.16 -17.38
C LEU A 157 5.00 -15.29 -18.63
N PHE A 158 6.24 -14.92 -18.96
CA PHE A 158 6.46 -14.04 -20.11
C PHE A 158 6.22 -14.73 -21.44
N SER A 159 6.42 -16.07 -21.55
CA SER A 159 5.99 -16.84 -22.72
C SER A 159 4.49 -16.70 -22.95
N VAL A 160 3.68 -16.83 -21.90
CA VAL A 160 2.23 -16.66 -21.98
C VAL A 160 1.86 -15.22 -22.36
N ILE A 161 2.47 -14.22 -21.76
CA ILE A 161 2.18 -12.80 -22.06
C ILE A 161 2.49 -12.48 -23.53
N PHE A 162 3.66 -12.88 -24.06
CA PHE A 162 4.04 -12.62 -25.44
C PHE A 162 3.22 -13.44 -26.44
N PHE A 163 2.83 -14.66 -26.08
CA PHE A 163 1.90 -15.47 -26.88
C PHE A 163 0.52 -14.81 -26.98
N VAL A 164 -0.04 -14.34 -25.87
CA VAL A 164 -1.31 -13.59 -25.86
C VAL A 164 -1.19 -12.31 -26.67
N SER A 165 -0.07 -11.58 -26.54
CA SER A 165 0.21 -10.39 -27.34
C SER A 165 0.20 -10.70 -28.85
N PHE A 166 0.84 -11.79 -29.25
CA PHE A 166 0.82 -12.25 -30.65
C PHE A 166 -0.62 -12.60 -31.10
N MET A 167 -1.40 -13.32 -30.27
CA MET A 167 -2.78 -13.67 -30.60
C MET A 167 -3.66 -12.44 -30.86
N ILE A 168 -3.55 -11.42 -29.98
CA ILE A 168 -4.27 -10.14 -30.13
C ILE A 168 -3.87 -9.43 -31.42
N ASN A 169 -2.58 -9.41 -31.75
CA ASN A 169 -2.06 -8.82 -32.98
C ASN A 169 -2.55 -9.55 -34.22
N ALA A 170 -2.48 -10.88 -34.23
CA ALA A 170 -2.95 -11.72 -35.31
C ALA A 170 -4.46 -11.56 -35.56
N ALA A 171 -5.26 -11.55 -34.48
CA ALA A 171 -6.69 -11.30 -34.57
C ALA A 171 -7.01 -9.91 -35.17
N SER A 172 -6.26 -8.87 -34.72
CA SER A 172 -6.42 -7.49 -35.25
C SER A 172 -6.19 -7.43 -36.78
N ILE A 173 -5.26 -8.21 -37.34
CA ILE A 173 -4.99 -8.24 -38.78
C ILE A 173 -6.02 -9.10 -39.51
N ARG A 174 -6.37 -10.25 -38.95
CA ARG A 174 -7.34 -11.17 -39.58
C ARG A 174 -8.68 -10.47 -39.83
N PHE A 175 -9.15 -9.66 -38.89
CA PHE A 175 -10.44 -8.97 -38.96
C PHE A 175 -10.37 -7.57 -39.59
N SER A 176 -9.21 -7.05 -39.98
CA SER A 176 -9.08 -5.72 -40.57
C SER A 176 -9.22 -5.74 -42.10
N ASN A 177 -9.81 -4.65 -42.65
CA ASN A 177 -9.84 -4.41 -44.09
C ASN A 177 -8.61 -3.60 -44.52
N PRO A 178 -7.80 -4.05 -45.50
CA PRO A 178 -6.56 -3.39 -45.95
C PRO A 178 -6.76 -1.91 -46.31
N ILE A 179 -7.86 -1.61 -47.01
CA ILE A 179 -8.20 -0.23 -47.45
C ILE A 179 -8.50 0.68 -46.27
N GLN A 180 -9.16 0.18 -45.22
CA GLN A 180 -9.42 0.95 -43.99
C GLN A 180 -8.14 1.24 -43.20
N LEU A 181 -7.17 0.32 -43.23
CA LEU A 181 -5.87 0.49 -42.58
C LEU A 181 -5.08 1.65 -43.21
N LEU A 182 -5.14 1.85 -44.51
CA LEU A 182 -4.48 2.96 -45.21
C LEU A 182 -5.26 4.29 -45.09
N LYS A 183 -6.57 4.26 -45.23
CA LYS A 183 -7.42 5.47 -45.21
C LYS A 183 -7.56 6.06 -43.80
N GLY A 184 -7.29 5.30 -42.73
CA GLY A 184 -7.45 5.74 -41.35
C GLY A 184 -6.63 6.97 -40.95
N GLY A 185 -5.69 7.43 -41.80
CA GLY A 185 -4.93 8.67 -41.58
C GLY A 185 -5.25 9.80 -42.58
N MET A 186 -6.12 9.57 -43.58
CA MET A 186 -6.48 10.56 -44.62
C MET A 186 -7.92 11.06 -44.50
N VAL A 187 -8.78 10.35 -43.75
CA VAL A 187 -10.16 10.81 -43.53
C VAL A 187 -10.09 11.93 -42.49
N GLY A 188 -10.54 13.13 -42.84
CA GLY A 188 -10.63 14.23 -41.91
C GLY A 188 -11.32 13.82 -40.61
N GLU A 189 -10.70 14.14 -39.48
CA GLU A 189 -11.21 13.77 -38.18
C GLU A 189 -12.56 14.44 -37.94
N LYS A 190 -13.61 13.63 -37.78
CA LYS A 190 -14.92 14.13 -37.39
C LYS A 190 -14.87 14.63 -35.94
N GLU A 191 -15.52 15.77 -35.69
CA GLU A 191 -15.68 16.30 -34.33
C GLU A 191 -16.21 15.21 -33.38
N PRO A 192 -15.60 15.00 -32.21
CA PRO A 192 -16.01 13.95 -31.28
C PRO A 192 -17.46 14.16 -30.84
N LYS A 193 -18.25 13.09 -30.95
CA LYS A 193 -19.62 13.09 -30.42
C LYS A 193 -19.56 13.14 -28.88
N THR A 194 -20.42 13.96 -28.28
CA THR A 194 -20.54 14.06 -26.84
C THR A 194 -21.22 12.79 -26.30
N LYS A 195 -20.55 12.06 -25.44
CA LYS A 195 -21.08 10.86 -24.79
C LYS A 195 -21.56 11.21 -23.38
N TRP A 196 -22.71 11.90 -23.29
CA TRP A 196 -23.26 12.36 -22.03
C TRP A 196 -23.45 11.25 -21.01
N LEU A 197 -23.97 10.10 -21.44
CA LEU A 197 -24.18 8.96 -20.56
C LEU A 197 -22.85 8.49 -19.93
N MET A 198 -21.79 8.40 -20.70
CA MET A 198 -20.47 7.99 -20.19
C MET A 198 -19.86 9.05 -19.24
N THR A 199 -20.11 10.33 -19.50
CA THR A 199 -19.72 11.39 -18.58
C THR A 199 -20.50 11.31 -17.28
N LEU A 200 -21.81 11.07 -17.33
CA LEU A 200 -22.65 10.91 -16.16
C LEU A 200 -22.21 9.70 -15.32
N ILE A 201 -21.98 8.56 -15.97
CA ILE A 201 -21.41 7.37 -15.29
C ILE A 201 -20.08 7.73 -14.61
N GLY A 202 -19.19 8.47 -15.29
CA GLY A 202 -17.93 8.89 -14.73
C GLY A 202 -18.07 9.79 -13.49
N VAL A 203 -19.01 10.73 -13.50
CA VAL A 203 -19.31 11.60 -12.36
C VAL A 203 -19.90 10.80 -11.19
N ILE A 204 -20.84 9.89 -11.47
CA ILE A 204 -21.49 9.07 -10.44
C ILE A 204 -20.47 8.12 -9.81
N THR A 205 -19.67 7.41 -10.61
CA THR A 205 -18.70 6.43 -10.08
C THR A 205 -17.58 7.12 -9.32
N LEU A 206 -17.04 8.24 -9.82
CA LEU A 206 -16.04 9.01 -9.10
C LEU A 206 -16.62 9.62 -7.82
N GLY A 207 -17.81 10.20 -7.89
CA GLY A 207 -18.53 10.75 -6.73
C GLY A 207 -18.80 9.68 -5.67
N ALA A 208 -19.28 8.50 -6.08
CA ALA A 208 -19.50 7.37 -5.16
C ALA A 208 -18.20 6.91 -4.51
N GLY A 209 -17.09 6.77 -5.27
CA GLY A 209 -15.79 6.43 -4.71
C GLY A 209 -15.29 7.47 -3.70
N TYR A 210 -15.48 8.76 -3.97
CA TYR A 210 -15.10 9.84 -3.06
C TYR A 210 -15.99 9.90 -1.82
N THR A 211 -17.31 9.71 -1.96
CA THR A 211 -18.21 9.67 -0.80
C THR A 211 -17.87 8.49 0.11
N ILE A 212 -17.60 7.31 -0.43
CA ILE A 212 -17.11 6.16 0.34
C ILE A 212 -15.86 6.55 1.11
N ALA A 213 -14.85 7.13 0.44
CA ALA A 213 -13.57 7.47 1.07
C ALA A 213 -13.70 8.54 2.19
N LEU A 214 -14.68 9.43 2.10
CA LEU A 214 -14.85 10.53 3.06
C LEU A 214 -15.84 10.21 4.20
N SER A 215 -16.83 9.32 3.96
CA SER A 215 -17.95 9.07 4.91
C SER A 215 -17.68 7.92 5.87
N ILE A 216 -16.80 6.97 5.54
CA ILE A 216 -16.53 5.82 6.40
C ILE A 216 -15.72 6.25 7.62
N GLU A 217 -16.20 5.83 8.81
CA GLU A 217 -15.55 6.13 10.08
C GLU A 217 -14.95 4.89 10.74
N ASP A 218 -15.53 3.74 10.53
CA ASP A 218 -15.07 2.47 11.06
C ASP A 218 -13.81 1.94 10.31
N PRO A 219 -12.70 1.59 11.03
CA PRO A 219 -11.45 1.16 10.42
C PRO A 219 -11.54 -0.15 9.62
N ILE A 220 -12.31 -1.14 10.08
CA ILE A 220 -12.47 -2.44 9.41
C ILE A 220 -13.27 -2.28 8.13
N THR A 221 -14.40 -1.55 8.21
CA THR A 221 -15.21 -1.21 7.05
C THR A 221 -14.41 -0.41 6.02
N ALA A 222 -13.50 0.48 6.47
CA ALA A 222 -12.60 1.22 5.59
C ALA A 222 -11.68 0.27 4.80
N LEU A 223 -11.12 -0.77 5.44
CA LEU A 223 -10.25 -1.75 4.78
C LEU A 223 -10.99 -2.52 3.67
N VAL A 224 -12.22 -2.97 3.93
CA VAL A 224 -13.02 -3.74 2.96
C VAL A 224 -13.48 -2.86 1.80
N LEU A 225 -14.02 -1.67 2.09
CA LEU A 225 -14.55 -0.77 1.08
C LEU A 225 -13.49 0.01 0.32
N PHE A 226 -12.23 0.01 0.78
CA PHE A 226 -11.10 0.62 0.06
C PHE A 226 -10.97 0.10 -1.37
N PHE A 227 -10.99 -1.21 -1.57
CA PHE A 227 -10.88 -1.80 -2.89
C PHE A 227 -12.04 -1.43 -3.80
N VAL A 228 -13.26 -1.36 -3.24
CA VAL A 228 -14.45 -0.91 -3.99
C VAL A 228 -14.30 0.55 -4.41
N ALA A 229 -13.88 1.43 -3.49
CA ALA A 229 -13.63 2.84 -3.78
C ALA A 229 -12.57 3.02 -4.87
N VAL A 230 -11.45 2.26 -4.79
CA VAL A 230 -10.38 2.30 -5.80
C VAL A 230 -10.91 1.91 -7.19
N VAL A 231 -11.69 0.83 -7.31
CA VAL A 231 -12.28 0.39 -8.59
C VAL A 231 -13.22 1.46 -9.15
N LEU A 232 -14.07 2.05 -8.32
CA LEU A 232 -14.98 3.13 -8.72
C LEU A 232 -14.22 4.37 -9.19
N VAL A 233 -13.15 4.77 -8.49
CA VAL A 233 -12.28 5.89 -8.89
C VAL A 233 -11.58 5.60 -10.21
N ILE A 234 -11.08 4.37 -10.43
CA ILE A 234 -10.46 3.98 -11.71
C ILE A 234 -11.47 4.11 -12.85
N ILE A 235 -12.65 3.51 -12.73
CA ILE A 235 -13.71 3.57 -13.73
C ILE A 235 -14.11 5.02 -14.01
N GLY A 236 -14.34 5.80 -12.95
CA GLY A 236 -14.68 7.22 -13.03
C GLY A 236 -13.61 8.05 -13.74
N THR A 237 -12.35 7.82 -13.41
CA THR A 237 -11.21 8.50 -14.03
C THR A 237 -11.13 8.21 -15.53
N TYR A 238 -11.22 6.94 -15.96
CA TYR A 238 -11.25 6.59 -17.38
C TYR A 238 -12.44 7.21 -18.10
N ALA A 239 -13.63 7.19 -17.51
CA ALA A 239 -14.84 7.75 -18.10
C ALA A 239 -14.75 9.29 -18.23
N LEU A 240 -14.25 9.98 -17.20
CA LEU A 240 -14.10 11.43 -17.22
C LEU A 240 -12.99 11.92 -18.17
N PHE A 241 -11.85 11.23 -18.22
CA PHE A 241 -10.83 11.57 -19.22
C PHE A 241 -11.32 11.34 -20.64
N THR A 242 -12.09 10.26 -20.92
CA THR A 242 -12.54 9.93 -22.28
C THR A 242 -13.77 10.70 -22.74
N ALA A 243 -14.74 10.93 -21.89
CA ALA A 243 -15.99 11.59 -22.24
C ALA A 243 -16.12 12.97 -21.59
N GLY A 244 -15.82 13.11 -20.31
CA GLY A 244 -15.95 14.36 -19.55
C GLY A 244 -15.07 15.47 -20.10
N SER A 245 -13.82 15.18 -20.48
CA SER A 245 -12.92 16.14 -21.08
C SER A 245 -13.48 16.76 -22.38
N ILE A 246 -14.14 15.94 -23.22
CA ILE A 246 -14.79 16.39 -24.44
C ILE A 246 -15.98 17.31 -24.12
N VAL A 247 -16.73 16.98 -23.08
CA VAL A 247 -17.84 17.84 -22.60
C VAL A 247 -17.33 19.19 -22.16
N ILE A 248 -16.29 19.23 -21.32
CA ILE A 248 -15.68 20.48 -20.83
C ILE A 248 -15.19 21.32 -22.01
N LEU A 249 -14.46 20.74 -22.95
CA LEU A 249 -13.94 21.47 -24.12
C LEU A 249 -15.07 22.02 -25.01
N LYS A 250 -16.17 21.29 -25.16
CA LYS A 250 -17.36 21.78 -25.87
C LYS A 250 -18.06 22.92 -25.13
N LEU A 251 -18.12 22.87 -23.80
CA LEU A 251 -18.65 23.99 -23.01
C LEU A 251 -17.76 25.25 -23.16
N LEU A 252 -16.42 25.07 -23.12
CA LEU A 252 -15.50 26.18 -23.38
C LEU A 252 -15.65 26.74 -24.82
N LYS A 253 -15.86 25.89 -25.83
CA LYS A 253 -16.15 26.29 -27.22
C LYS A 253 -17.45 27.10 -27.32
N LYS A 254 -18.46 26.79 -26.49
CA LYS A 254 -19.75 27.52 -26.47
C LYS A 254 -19.60 28.92 -25.89
N ASN A 255 -18.62 29.17 -25.04
CA ASN A 255 -18.35 30.52 -24.52
C ASN A 255 -17.58 31.35 -25.56
N LYS A 256 -18.31 32.12 -26.35
CA LYS A 256 -17.76 32.90 -27.49
C LYS A 256 -16.68 33.89 -27.05
N LYS A 257 -16.81 34.57 -25.91
CA LYS A 257 -15.82 35.54 -25.41
C LYS A 257 -14.46 34.87 -25.09
N TYR A 258 -14.47 33.64 -24.58
CA TYR A 258 -13.26 32.88 -24.31
C TYR A 258 -12.69 32.23 -25.57
N TYR A 259 -13.55 31.63 -26.40
CA TYR A 259 -13.15 30.81 -27.53
C TYR A 259 -12.51 31.61 -28.68
N TYR A 260 -13.02 32.80 -29.01
CA TYR A 260 -12.53 33.60 -30.15
C TYR A 260 -11.24 34.39 -29.89
N GLN A 261 -10.61 34.22 -28.71
CA GLN A 261 -9.24 34.70 -28.51
C GLN A 261 -8.27 33.82 -29.28
N THR A 262 -7.32 34.36 -30.03
CA THR A 262 -6.45 33.66 -30.99
C THR A 262 -5.78 32.41 -30.37
N ASN A 263 -5.20 32.55 -29.16
CA ASN A 263 -4.54 31.47 -28.50
C ASN A 263 -5.52 30.40 -27.99
N HIS A 264 -6.71 30.78 -27.52
CA HIS A 264 -7.73 29.86 -27.01
C HIS A 264 -8.43 29.11 -28.14
N PHE A 265 -8.68 29.76 -29.28
CA PHE A 265 -9.28 29.12 -30.44
C PHE A 265 -8.45 27.93 -30.93
N ILE A 266 -7.15 28.14 -31.11
CA ILE A 266 -6.23 27.10 -31.55
C ILE A 266 -6.13 26.00 -30.49
N SER A 267 -5.95 26.37 -29.21
CA SER A 267 -5.76 25.43 -28.12
C SER A 267 -6.99 24.55 -27.90
N VAL A 268 -8.20 25.14 -27.77
CA VAL A 268 -9.44 24.39 -27.51
C VAL A 268 -9.80 23.46 -28.67
N SER A 269 -9.67 23.98 -29.91
CA SER A 269 -9.98 23.17 -31.10
C SER A 269 -9.05 21.97 -31.24
N GLN A 270 -7.74 22.18 -31.11
CA GLN A 270 -6.77 21.08 -31.18
C GLN A 270 -6.90 20.09 -29.99
N MET A 271 -7.13 20.63 -28.79
CA MET A 271 -7.31 19.82 -27.59
C MET A 271 -8.49 18.85 -27.69
N MET A 272 -9.58 19.27 -28.33
CA MET A 272 -10.77 18.43 -28.49
C MET A 272 -10.49 17.16 -29.31
N TYR A 273 -9.69 17.26 -30.36
CA TYR A 273 -9.27 16.11 -31.17
C TYR A 273 -8.22 15.26 -30.45
N ARG A 274 -7.25 15.89 -29.79
CA ARG A 274 -6.23 15.19 -29.00
C ARG A 274 -6.82 14.40 -27.82
N MET A 275 -7.78 14.97 -27.08
CA MET A 275 -8.45 14.25 -26.00
C MET A 275 -9.18 13.01 -26.48
N LYS A 276 -9.82 13.05 -27.66
CA LYS A 276 -10.45 11.86 -28.24
C LYS A 276 -9.46 10.70 -28.47
N GLN A 277 -8.23 11.00 -28.87
CA GLN A 277 -7.22 9.97 -29.20
C GLN A 277 -6.43 9.50 -27.99
N ASN A 278 -6.19 10.38 -27.01
CA ASN A 278 -5.19 10.18 -25.95
C ASN A 278 -5.76 10.05 -24.53
N ALA A 279 -7.07 10.18 -24.38
CA ALA A 279 -7.74 10.17 -23.08
C ALA A 279 -7.41 8.93 -22.23
N VAL A 280 -7.38 7.75 -22.86
CA VAL A 280 -7.06 6.49 -22.17
C VAL A 280 -5.63 6.50 -21.63
N GLY A 281 -4.67 7.00 -22.43
CA GLY A 281 -3.28 7.13 -21.98
C GLY A 281 -3.12 8.12 -20.82
N LEU A 282 -3.84 9.25 -20.85
CA LEU A 282 -3.82 10.23 -19.76
C LEU A 282 -4.44 9.67 -18.46
N ALA A 283 -5.56 8.97 -18.58
CA ALA A 283 -6.18 8.27 -17.46
C ALA A 283 -5.22 7.23 -16.86
N SER A 284 -4.55 6.43 -17.70
CA SER A 284 -3.54 5.46 -17.23
C SER A 284 -2.39 6.13 -16.49
N ILE A 285 -1.85 7.23 -17.00
CA ILE A 285 -0.79 8.01 -16.31
C ILE A 285 -1.30 8.54 -14.97
N CYS A 286 -2.52 9.08 -14.92
CA CYS A 286 -3.13 9.57 -13.70
C CYS A 286 -3.23 8.47 -12.63
N ILE A 287 -3.74 7.29 -13.01
CA ILE A 287 -3.87 6.15 -12.10
C ILE A 287 -2.49 5.67 -11.63
N LEU A 288 -1.50 5.55 -12.53
CA LEU A 288 -0.14 5.16 -12.14
C LEU A 288 0.48 6.16 -11.16
N CYS A 289 0.34 7.47 -11.40
CA CYS A 289 0.80 8.51 -10.48
C CYS A 289 0.09 8.42 -9.12
N THR A 290 -1.23 8.18 -9.10
CA THR A 290 -2.00 7.99 -7.87
C THR A 290 -1.51 6.76 -7.10
N CYS A 291 -1.29 5.63 -7.78
CA CYS A 291 -0.74 4.42 -7.17
C CYS A 291 0.64 4.67 -6.55
N ILE A 292 1.54 5.38 -7.26
CA ILE A 292 2.86 5.73 -6.73
C ILE A 292 2.72 6.56 -5.45
N LEU A 293 1.89 7.62 -5.47
CA LEU A 293 1.68 8.49 -4.32
C LEU A 293 1.12 7.72 -3.13
N VAL A 294 0.06 6.94 -3.32
CA VAL A 294 -0.57 6.15 -2.25
C VAL A 294 0.42 5.14 -1.68
N MET A 295 1.11 4.35 -2.52
CA MET A 295 2.03 3.32 -2.04
C MET A 295 3.21 3.91 -1.28
N ILE A 296 3.93 4.87 -1.86
CA ILE A 296 5.14 5.42 -1.24
C ILE A 296 4.78 6.16 0.05
N SER A 297 3.74 7.03 0.03
CA SER A 297 3.34 7.77 1.22
C SER A 297 2.88 6.85 2.35
N SER A 298 2.07 5.83 2.04
CA SER A 298 1.56 4.90 3.05
C SER A 298 2.65 4.02 3.63
N THR A 299 3.46 3.38 2.78
CA THR A 299 4.49 2.43 3.25
C THR A 299 5.63 3.12 3.99
N TYR A 300 6.00 4.33 3.55
CA TYR A 300 7.00 5.12 4.27
C TYR A 300 6.50 5.59 5.63
N THR A 301 5.22 6.00 5.73
CA THR A 301 4.60 6.39 7.01
C THR A 301 4.58 5.21 7.98
N LEU A 302 4.14 4.02 7.53
CA LEU A 302 4.16 2.81 8.35
C LEU A 302 5.56 2.50 8.88
N TYR A 303 6.56 2.57 8.02
CA TYR A 303 7.95 2.26 8.40
C TYR A 303 8.55 3.30 9.34
N SER A 304 8.32 4.59 9.08
CA SER A 304 8.91 5.68 9.87
C SER A 304 8.34 5.78 11.29
N ASP A 305 7.11 5.30 11.51
CA ASP A 305 6.42 5.42 12.80
C ASP A 305 6.44 4.11 13.62
N VAL A 306 7.22 3.10 13.20
CA VAL A 306 7.35 1.82 13.92
C VAL A 306 7.72 2.01 15.37
N PHE A 307 8.72 2.87 15.63
CA PHE A 307 9.20 3.13 16.99
C PHE A 307 8.09 3.65 17.92
N ASP A 308 7.37 4.66 17.48
CA ASP A 308 6.28 5.26 18.25
C ASP A 308 5.09 4.31 18.39
N THR A 309 4.80 3.52 17.35
CA THR A 309 3.76 2.50 17.36
C THR A 309 4.05 1.43 18.42
N VAL A 310 5.26 0.88 18.44
CA VAL A 310 5.66 -0.11 19.43
C VAL A 310 5.61 0.46 20.86
N LYS A 311 6.10 1.68 21.05
CA LYS A 311 6.07 2.33 22.35
C LYS A 311 4.64 2.58 22.86
N LYS A 312 3.70 2.82 21.96
CA LYS A 312 2.29 3.01 22.30
C LYS A 312 1.55 1.69 22.52
N SER A 313 1.88 0.64 21.76
CA SER A 313 1.17 -0.63 21.81
C SER A 313 1.67 -1.58 22.90
N VAL A 314 2.96 -1.52 23.27
CA VAL A 314 3.53 -2.38 24.31
C VAL A 314 3.81 -1.58 25.59
N ARG A 315 3.27 -2.03 26.71
CA ARG A 315 3.29 -1.31 28.01
C ARG A 315 4.69 -1.05 28.54
N ALA A 316 5.58 -2.02 28.44
CA ALA A 316 6.94 -1.96 28.97
C ALA A 316 7.95 -2.55 27.98
N ASP A 317 9.25 -2.32 28.22
CA ASP A 317 10.30 -2.92 27.42
C ASP A 317 10.22 -4.44 27.44
N TYR A 318 9.86 -5.02 28.60
CA TYR A 318 9.59 -6.44 28.79
C TYR A 318 8.33 -6.63 29.64
N SER A 319 7.38 -7.44 29.16
CA SER A 319 6.21 -7.88 29.89
C SER A 319 6.23 -9.41 29.96
N TYR A 320 6.09 -9.93 31.18
CA TYR A 320 5.88 -11.36 31.44
C TYR A 320 4.56 -11.55 32.15
N LYS A 321 3.65 -12.29 31.52
CA LYS A 321 2.32 -12.59 32.06
C LYS A 321 2.21 -14.07 32.38
N VAL A 322 1.63 -14.38 33.53
CA VAL A 322 1.37 -15.74 33.98
C VAL A 322 -0.01 -15.82 34.65
N GLY A 323 -0.76 -16.88 34.39
CA GLY A 323 -2.05 -17.13 35.03
C GLY A 323 -1.92 -17.53 36.50
N ASN A 324 -3.04 -17.44 37.25
CA ASN A 324 -3.11 -17.95 38.62
C ASN A 324 -3.08 -19.49 38.64
N MET A 325 -2.58 -20.04 39.73
CA MET A 325 -2.45 -21.46 39.95
C MET A 325 -3.02 -21.82 41.33
N GLU A 326 -3.78 -22.92 41.38
CA GLU A 326 -4.46 -23.30 42.60
C GLU A 326 -3.51 -23.88 43.69
N LYS A 327 -2.42 -24.53 43.22
CA LYS A 327 -1.48 -25.24 44.14
C LYS A 327 -0.28 -24.37 44.55
N VAL A 328 -0.15 -23.16 44.04
CA VAL A 328 1.02 -22.28 44.23
C VAL A 328 0.59 -20.93 44.74
N ASN A 329 1.26 -20.46 45.81
CA ASN A 329 1.09 -19.07 46.27
C ASN A 329 1.77 -18.11 45.32
N MET A 330 1.03 -17.66 44.29
CA MET A 330 1.56 -16.80 43.23
C MET A 330 2.01 -15.44 43.75
N ASP A 331 1.41 -14.88 44.81
CA ASP A 331 1.81 -13.60 45.37
C ASP A 331 3.26 -13.67 45.91
N GLU A 332 3.64 -14.77 46.57
CA GLU A 332 5.01 -15.00 47.05
C GLU A 332 6.00 -15.29 45.90
N GLU A 333 5.60 -16.13 44.94
CA GLU A 333 6.47 -16.50 43.81
C GLU A 333 6.75 -15.28 42.92
N ILE A 334 5.82 -14.36 42.75
CA ILE A 334 6.02 -13.11 41.99
C ILE A 334 7.03 -12.17 42.68
N ILE A 335 6.98 -12.09 44.04
CA ILE A 335 7.98 -11.33 44.80
C ILE A 335 9.38 -11.93 44.63
N ASN A 336 9.47 -13.26 44.63
CA ASN A 336 10.74 -13.96 44.38
C ASN A 336 11.25 -13.70 42.95
N LEU A 337 10.36 -13.73 41.94
CA LEU A 337 10.72 -13.44 40.57
C LEU A 337 11.21 -11.98 40.42
N GLU A 338 10.58 -11.02 41.08
CA GLU A 338 11.06 -9.61 41.08
C GLU A 338 12.51 -9.50 41.60
N LYS A 339 12.82 -10.22 42.67
CA LYS A 339 14.17 -10.28 43.24
C LYS A 339 15.17 -10.90 42.29
N ASP A 340 14.79 -12.01 41.66
CA ASP A 340 15.63 -12.74 40.71
C ASP A 340 15.90 -11.86 39.46
N ILE A 341 14.92 -11.14 38.94
CA ILE A 341 15.07 -10.20 37.84
C ILE A 341 16.06 -9.09 38.21
N LYS A 342 15.87 -8.42 39.38
CA LYS A 342 16.77 -7.37 39.85
C LYS A 342 18.21 -7.85 39.95
N THR A 343 18.41 -9.03 40.54
CA THR A 343 19.75 -9.63 40.73
C THR A 343 20.37 -10.02 39.39
N SER A 344 19.61 -10.66 38.49
CA SER A 344 20.08 -11.10 37.19
C SER A 344 20.47 -9.93 36.28
N LEU A 345 19.70 -8.86 36.24
CA LEU A 345 19.99 -7.64 35.45
C LEU A 345 21.20 -6.88 36.05
N ALA A 346 21.27 -6.74 37.38
CA ALA A 346 22.39 -6.12 38.05
C ALA A 346 23.71 -6.84 37.81
N SER A 347 23.73 -8.18 37.77
CA SER A 347 24.91 -8.99 37.46
C SER A 347 25.52 -8.72 36.08
N LYS A 348 24.74 -8.15 35.17
CA LYS A 348 25.13 -7.77 33.79
C LYS A 348 25.29 -6.27 33.62
N ASN A 349 25.30 -5.49 34.71
CA ASN A 349 25.36 -4.03 34.71
C ASN A 349 24.18 -3.36 33.93
N ILE A 350 23.01 -3.97 33.95
CA ILE A 350 21.83 -3.45 33.29
C ILE A 350 20.94 -2.77 34.35
N GLY A 351 20.76 -1.46 34.19
CA GLY A 351 19.92 -0.68 35.09
C GLY A 351 18.44 -0.83 34.74
N ILE A 352 17.60 -0.92 35.76
CA ILE A 352 16.15 -0.87 35.66
C ILE A 352 15.73 0.61 35.78
N SER A 353 14.91 1.08 34.89
CA SER A 353 14.27 2.42 34.90
C SER A 353 12.97 2.37 35.69
N ARG A 354 12.14 1.38 35.43
CA ARG A 354 10.86 1.14 36.09
C ARG A 354 10.57 -0.36 36.15
N MET A 355 9.98 -0.81 37.23
CA MET A 355 9.52 -2.20 37.40
C MET A 355 8.24 -2.20 38.20
N ALA A 356 7.25 -2.96 37.77
CA ALA A 356 6.02 -3.16 38.52
C ALA A 356 5.45 -4.56 38.25
N SER A 357 4.84 -5.13 39.28
CA SER A 357 4.04 -6.34 39.18
C SER A 357 2.55 -5.98 39.33
N LEU A 358 1.77 -6.45 38.38
CA LEU A 358 0.32 -6.26 38.30
C LEU A 358 -0.36 -7.57 38.68
N LYS A 359 -1.39 -7.49 39.52
CA LYS A 359 -2.33 -8.57 39.76
C LYS A 359 -3.70 -8.09 39.31
N TYR A 360 -4.29 -8.75 38.33
CA TYR A 360 -5.58 -8.36 37.80
C TYR A 360 -6.34 -9.58 37.30
N CYS A 361 -7.65 -9.45 37.14
CA CYS A 361 -8.48 -10.45 36.49
C CYS A 361 -9.14 -9.88 35.24
N ASN A 362 -9.37 -10.74 34.25
CA ASN A 362 -10.06 -10.42 33.01
C ASN A 362 -11.40 -11.15 32.97
N VAL A 363 -12.47 -10.43 32.71
CA VAL A 363 -13.80 -11.00 32.57
C VAL A 363 -14.47 -10.39 31.34
N LEU A 364 -15.12 -11.23 30.52
CA LEU A 364 -16.00 -10.73 29.46
C LEU A 364 -17.33 -10.35 30.05
N ALA A 365 -17.89 -9.22 29.62
CA ALA A 365 -19.20 -8.73 30.03
C ALA A 365 -19.99 -8.18 28.85
N SER A 366 -21.31 -8.21 28.98
CA SER A 366 -22.24 -7.51 28.10
C SER A 366 -22.61 -6.17 28.69
N GLN A 367 -22.49 -5.08 27.92
CA GLN A 367 -22.80 -3.71 28.33
C GLN A 367 -24.07 -3.20 27.68
N ASN A 368 -24.99 -2.66 28.49
CA ASN A 368 -26.15 -1.87 28.05
C ASN A 368 -26.19 -0.54 28.82
N GLY A 369 -25.70 0.52 28.21
CA GLY A 369 -25.54 1.82 28.89
C GLY A 369 -24.58 1.73 30.08
N THR A 370 -25.08 1.88 31.28
CA THR A 370 -24.34 1.79 32.55
C THR A 370 -24.45 0.41 33.22
N VAL A 371 -25.16 -0.53 32.61
CA VAL A 371 -25.40 -1.88 33.19
C VAL A 371 -24.47 -2.89 32.53
N PHE A 372 -23.75 -3.63 33.36
CA PHE A 372 -22.85 -4.71 32.95
C PHE A 372 -23.39 -6.04 33.51
N THR A 373 -23.55 -7.01 32.61
CA THR A 373 -24.10 -8.36 32.90
C THR A 373 -23.18 -9.45 32.31
N ALA A 374 -23.51 -10.70 32.57
CA ALA A 374 -22.82 -11.83 31.98
C ALA A 374 -22.84 -11.77 30.44
N PRO A 375 -21.79 -12.31 29.76
CA PRO A 375 -21.73 -12.32 28.31
C PRO A 375 -22.89 -13.16 27.73
N GLY A 376 -23.60 -12.59 26.74
CA GLY A 376 -24.75 -13.26 26.10
C GLY A 376 -26.11 -12.96 26.74
N GLU A 377 -26.18 -12.31 27.87
CA GLU A 377 -27.43 -11.83 28.46
C GLU A 377 -27.82 -10.49 27.84
N GLY A 378 -29.08 -10.36 27.40
CA GLY A 378 -29.69 -9.10 27.01
C GLY A 378 -29.65 -8.75 25.50
N GLY A 379 -29.55 -9.72 24.60
CA GLY A 379 -29.76 -9.51 23.15
C GLY A 379 -28.61 -8.77 22.45
N ASN A 380 -28.85 -7.62 21.85
CA ASN A 380 -27.88 -6.86 21.03
C ASN A 380 -26.91 -5.97 21.85
N ASN A 381 -26.50 -6.44 23.03
CA ASN A 381 -25.59 -5.70 23.91
C ASN A 381 -24.14 -5.73 23.41
N LYS A 382 -23.39 -4.67 23.70
CA LYS A 382 -21.99 -4.57 23.40
C LYS A 382 -21.16 -5.50 24.30
N ILE A 383 -20.39 -6.41 23.73
CA ILE A 383 -19.46 -7.26 24.47
C ILE A 383 -18.15 -6.51 24.65
N LEU A 384 -17.62 -6.50 25.85
CA LEU A 384 -16.37 -5.86 26.21
C LEU A 384 -15.59 -6.68 27.27
N THR A 385 -14.32 -6.33 27.44
CA THR A 385 -13.46 -6.91 28.46
C THR A 385 -13.41 -6.00 29.69
N ILE A 386 -13.73 -6.54 30.87
CA ILE A 386 -13.53 -5.88 32.16
C ILE A 386 -12.21 -6.36 32.73
N LEU A 387 -11.34 -5.41 33.07
CA LEU A 387 -10.11 -5.63 33.84
C LEU A 387 -10.38 -5.21 35.28
N GLY A 388 -10.27 -6.16 36.22
CA GLY A 388 -10.46 -5.88 37.65
C GLY A 388 -9.14 -5.93 38.43
N MET A 389 -8.88 -4.93 39.28
CA MET A 389 -7.74 -4.94 40.21
C MET A 389 -8.14 -4.40 41.59
N THR A 390 -7.31 -4.66 42.61
CA THR A 390 -7.53 -4.17 43.93
C THR A 390 -6.92 -2.77 44.13
N LEU A 391 -7.48 -2.00 45.08
CA LEU A 391 -6.95 -0.67 45.43
C LEU A 391 -5.54 -0.76 46.04
N ALA A 392 -5.24 -1.85 46.75
CA ALA A 392 -3.91 -2.09 47.28
C ALA A 392 -2.86 -2.22 46.16
N ASP A 393 -3.19 -2.99 45.10
CA ASP A 393 -2.33 -3.14 43.94
C ASP A 393 -2.21 -1.82 43.18
N TYR A 394 -3.31 -1.11 42.97
CA TYR A 394 -3.33 0.19 42.33
C TYR A 394 -2.41 1.20 43.06
N ASN A 395 -2.59 1.36 44.40
CA ASN A 395 -1.78 2.28 45.18
C ASN A 395 -0.29 1.90 45.20
N ARG A 396 0.04 0.60 45.23
CA ARG A 396 1.43 0.11 45.14
C ARG A 396 2.09 0.43 43.79
N ILE A 397 1.37 0.26 42.68
CA ILE A 397 1.92 0.43 41.32
C ILE A 397 2.16 1.91 41.04
N TYR A 398 1.21 2.75 41.41
CA TYR A 398 1.22 4.18 41.06
C TYR A 398 1.78 5.08 42.12
N ASN A 399 2.17 4.51 43.28
CA ASN A 399 2.60 5.25 44.46
C ASN A 399 1.57 6.30 44.91
N HIS A 400 0.31 5.92 44.85
CA HIS A 400 -0.83 6.75 45.27
C HIS A 400 -1.30 6.33 46.67
N HIS A 401 -2.02 7.20 47.31
CA HIS A 401 -2.66 6.95 48.60
C HIS A 401 -4.16 7.25 48.53
N VAL A 402 -4.80 6.63 47.51
CA VAL A 402 -6.26 6.76 47.32
C VAL A 402 -6.97 5.83 48.30
N SER A 403 -8.11 6.26 48.84
CA SER A 403 -9.05 5.46 49.61
C SER A 403 -10.39 5.41 48.90
N LEU A 404 -11.08 4.27 48.99
CA LEU A 404 -12.42 4.06 48.42
C LEU A 404 -13.38 3.65 49.54
N ASN A 405 -14.59 4.20 49.48
CA ASN A 405 -15.70 3.78 50.31
C ASN A 405 -16.31 2.47 49.76
N ASP A 406 -17.22 1.86 50.53
CA ASP A 406 -17.99 0.74 50.06
C ASP A 406 -18.82 1.16 48.83
N HIS A 407 -18.85 0.32 47.78
CA HIS A 407 -19.49 0.59 46.49
C HIS A 407 -18.93 1.78 45.67
N GLU A 408 -17.72 2.24 45.99
CA GLU A 408 -16.99 3.24 45.21
C GLU A 408 -15.89 2.53 44.42
N VAL A 409 -15.76 2.87 43.09
CA VAL A 409 -14.84 2.20 42.16
C VAL A 409 -14.11 3.25 41.31
N LEU A 410 -12.79 3.13 41.18
CA LEU A 410 -12.07 3.90 40.17
C LEU A 410 -12.23 3.20 38.81
N TYR A 411 -12.34 3.96 37.74
CA TYR A 411 -12.40 3.40 36.42
C TYR A 411 -11.56 4.17 35.38
N ASN A 412 -11.18 3.43 34.35
CA ASN A 412 -10.64 3.97 33.11
C ASN A 412 -11.12 3.12 31.94
N SER A 413 -11.33 3.72 30.78
CA SER A 413 -11.82 2.99 29.59
C SER A 413 -11.07 3.43 28.34
N ASN A 414 -10.93 2.53 27.36
CA ASN A 414 -10.35 2.81 26.06
C ASN A 414 -11.39 3.40 25.07
N TYR A 415 -12.66 3.44 25.49
CA TYR A 415 -13.78 3.99 24.71
C TYR A 415 -14.49 5.11 25.49
N HIS A 416 -15.40 5.81 24.83
CA HIS A 416 -16.14 6.89 25.46
C HIS A 416 -17.19 6.34 26.47
N PHE A 417 -16.79 6.30 27.74
CA PHE A 417 -17.63 5.94 28.86
C PHE A 417 -17.44 7.02 29.95
N ASN A 418 -18.45 7.87 30.12
CA ASN A 418 -18.39 8.97 31.08
C ASN A 418 -19.70 9.02 31.87
N HIS A 419 -19.72 8.27 32.97
CA HIS A 419 -20.87 8.13 33.86
C HIS A 419 -20.42 8.20 35.32
N ASP A 420 -21.28 8.70 36.19
CA ASP A 420 -21.00 8.83 37.62
C ASP A 420 -21.35 7.57 38.43
N SER A 421 -22.09 6.66 37.83
CA SER A 421 -22.48 5.38 38.42
C SER A 421 -22.65 4.28 37.40
N MET A 422 -22.50 3.03 37.84
CA MET A 422 -22.75 1.84 37.05
C MET A 422 -23.46 0.76 37.87
N MET A 423 -24.17 -0.12 37.18
CA MET A 423 -24.69 -1.35 37.76
C MET A 423 -23.85 -2.53 37.24
N LEU A 424 -23.22 -3.27 38.14
CA LEU A 424 -22.40 -4.42 37.81
C LEU A 424 -22.86 -5.58 38.70
N ASN A 425 -23.26 -6.68 38.06
CA ASN A 425 -23.79 -7.87 38.79
C ASN A 425 -24.88 -7.52 39.81
N ASN A 426 -25.87 -6.73 39.36
CA ASN A 426 -27.01 -6.26 40.18
C ASN A 426 -26.65 -5.36 41.40
N GLN A 427 -25.42 -4.86 41.46
CA GLN A 427 -24.97 -3.90 42.47
C GLN A 427 -24.68 -2.54 41.85
N LEU A 428 -25.08 -1.48 42.53
CA LEU A 428 -24.81 -0.09 42.12
C LEU A 428 -23.45 0.37 42.69
N TYR A 429 -22.58 0.84 41.78
CA TYR A 429 -21.29 1.41 42.14
C TYR A 429 -21.22 2.88 41.72
N SER A 430 -20.62 3.71 42.57
CA SER A 430 -20.25 5.10 42.27
C SER A 430 -18.89 5.10 41.57
N LEU A 431 -18.76 5.86 40.49
CA LEU A 431 -17.59 5.85 39.62
C LEU A 431 -16.75 7.12 39.82
N LYS A 432 -15.45 6.93 39.98
CA LYS A 432 -14.46 7.99 39.92
C LYS A 432 -13.48 7.74 38.77
N MET A 433 -13.40 8.69 37.84
CA MET A 433 -12.53 8.55 36.67
C MET A 433 -11.05 8.77 37.04
N VAL A 434 -10.18 7.87 36.64
CA VAL A 434 -8.72 8.04 36.72
C VAL A 434 -8.23 8.62 35.39
N LYS A 435 -7.61 9.82 35.45
CA LYS A 435 -7.08 10.49 34.27
C LYS A 435 -5.69 9.95 33.91
N ASN A 436 -5.58 9.47 32.64
CA ASN A 436 -4.34 9.30 31.86
C ASN A 436 -3.12 8.71 32.57
N ASP A 437 -3.22 7.47 33.06
CA ASP A 437 -2.01 6.70 33.36
C ASP A 437 -1.68 5.74 32.19
N PRO A 438 -0.50 5.84 31.56
CA PRO A 438 -0.14 4.99 30.42
C PRO A 438 -0.06 3.50 30.74
N TRP A 439 -0.04 3.11 32.03
CA TRP A 439 0.00 1.72 32.46
C TRP A 439 -1.38 1.10 32.68
N PHE A 440 -2.40 1.93 32.86
CA PHE A 440 -3.73 1.48 33.30
C PHE A 440 -4.60 0.91 32.17
N VAL A 441 -4.44 1.37 30.91
CA VAL A 441 -5.40 1.06 29.82
C VAL A 441 -4.68 0.86 28.49
N LYS A 442 -3.67 0.04 28.43
CA LYS A 442 -3.21 -0.43 27.13
C LYS A 442 -3.49 -1.93 27.04
N ASP A 443 -4.59 -2.22 26.38
CA ASP A 443 -4.92 -3.60 26.04
C ASP A 443 -3.85 -4.24 25.17
N ASP A 444 -3.69 -5.54 25.36
CA ASP A 444 -2.86 -6.36 24.51
C ASP A 444 -3.27 -6.20 23.04
N ILE A 445 -2.29 -6.15 22.16
CA ILE A 445 -2.40 -6.00 20.70
C ILE A 445 -3.43 -6.97 20.07
N ALA A 446 -3.77 -8.06 20.76
CA ALA A 446 -4.72 -9.05 20.30
C ALA A 446 -6.18 -8.57 20.20
N ASN A 447 -6.53 -7.44 20.83
CA ASN A 447 -7.90 -6.93 20.88
C ASN A 447 -8.02 -5.51 20.30
N ILE A 448 -7.58 -5.32 19.06
CA ILE A 448 -7.65 -4.03 18.33
C ILE A 448 -9.08 -3.49 18.23
N ASP A 449 -10.08 -4.35 18.44
CA ASP A 449 -11.49 -4.03 18.21
C ASP A 449 -12.40 -4.28 19.41
N SER A 450 -11.87 -4.73 20.56
CA SER A 450 -12.69 -4.91 21.77
C SER A 450 -12.57 -3.70 22.68
N ASP A 451 -13.71 -3.11 22.96
CA ASP A 451 -13.79 -2.11 24.02
C ASP A 451 -13.46 -2.76 25.35
N SER A 452 -12.66 -2.07 26.15
CA SER A 452 -12.27 -2.51 27.49
C SER A 452 -12.43 -1.40 28.51
N ILE A 453 -12.73 -1.83 29.72
CA ILE A 453 -12.84 -0.93 30.89
C ILE A 453 -12.10 -1.58 32.07
N THR A 454 -11.30 -0.79 32.75
CA THR A 454 -10.61 -1.21 33.96
C THR A 454 -11.30 -0.66 35.19
N PHE A 455 -11.57 -1.52 36.15
CA PHE A 455 -12.14 -1.14 37.44
C PHE A 455 -11.16 -1.46 38.58
N VAL A 456 -11.03 -0.51 39.52
CA VAL A 456 -10.27 -0.72 40.77
C VAL A 456 -11.26 -0.80 41.91
N PHE A 457 -11.30 -1.96 42.55
CA PHE A 457 -12.17 -2.24 43.69
C PHE A 457 -11.42 -2.05 45.01
N LYS A 458 -12.14 -1.76 46.09
CA LYS A 458 -11.60 -1.53 47.43
C LYS A 458 -10.69 -2.67 47.88
N ASP A 459 -11.12 -3.91 47.73
CA ASP A 459 -10.42 -5.14 48.13
C ASP A 459 -10.77 -6.34 47.24
N ASP A 460 -10.16 -7.49 47.54
CA ASP A 460 -10.34 -8.71 46.80
C ASP A 460 -11.78 -9.30 46.95
N ALA A 461 -12.42 -9.12 48.09
CA ALA A 461 -13.79 -9.55 48.31
C ALA A 461 -14.77 -8.76 47.42
N ALA A 462 -14.65 -7.45 47.40
CA ALA A 462 -15.48 -6.59 46.56
C ALA A 462 -15.27 -6.87 45.07
N LEU A 463 -14.03 -7.12 44.64
CA LEU A 463 -13.68 -7.48 43.28
C LEU A 463 -14.32 -8.80 42.88
N LYS A 464 -14.17 -9.86 43.68
CA LYS A 464 -14.77 -11.18 43.42
C LYS A 464 -16.30 -11.12 43.38
N GLN A 465 -16.90 -10.41 44.34
CA GLN A 465 -18.36 -10.21 44.35
C GLN A 465 -18.88 -9.50 43.13
N ALA A 466 -18.19 -8.46 42.67
CA ALA A 466 -18.58 -7.67 41.50
C ALA A 466 -18.43 -8.42 40.16
N LEU A 467 -17.36 -9.21 40.02
CA LEU A 467 -16.97 -9.83 38.74
C LEU A 467 -17.32 -11.34 38.63
N THR A 468 -17.94 -11.95 39.65
CA THR A 468 -18.47 -13.30 39.57
C THR A 468 -19.91 -13.26 39.09
N PHE A 469 -20.13 -13.45 37.80
CA PHE A 469 -21.46 -13.49 37.21
C PHE A 469 -22.14 -14.84 37.47
N GLU A 470 -23.47 -14.84 37.63
CA GLU A 470 -24.24 -16.10 37.78
C GLU A 470 -24.01 -17.02 36.59
N HIS A 471 -23.87 -18.30 36.85
CA HIS A 471 -23.56 -19.39 35.88
C HIS A 471 -22.18 -19.28 35.19
N HIS A 472 -21.28 -18.42 35.64
CA HIS A 472 -19.91 -18.32 35.12
C HIS A 472 -18.87 -18.65 36.20
N SER A 473 -17.70 -19.13 35.77
CA SER A 473 -16.60 -19.40 36.71
C SER A 473 -16.11 -18.11 37.38
N SER A 474 -15.67 -18.24 38.63
CA SER A 474 -15.04 -17.12 39.34
C SER A 474 -13.89 -16.50 38.53
N PRO A 475 -13.67 -15.18 38.63
CA PRO A 475 -12.61 -14.52 37.87
C PRO A 475 -11.24 -15.11 38.20
N SER A 476 -10.51 -15.50 37.14
CA SER A 476 -9.15 -16.01 37.29
C SER A 476 -8.16 -14.84 37.25
N TYR A 477 -7.24 -14.82 38.25
CA TYR A 477 -6.19 -13.81 38.30
C TYR A 477 -5.10 -14.10 37.28
N SER A 478 -4.55 -13.01 36.76
CA SER A 478 -3.31 -13.00 36.00
C SER A 478 -2.30 -12.11 36.70
N TYR A 479 -1.06 -12.54 36.68
CA TYR A 479 0.07 -11.77 37.19
C TYR A 479 0.92 -11.32 36.01
N GLU A 480 1.28 -10.03 36.00
CA GLU A 480 2.10 -9.47 34.93
C GLU A 480 3.25 -8.65 35.54
N ILE A 481 4.48 -8.96 35.16
CA ILE A 481 5.67 -8.19 35.53
C ILE A 481 6.07 -7.34 34.35
N LEU A 482 6.18 -6.05 34.58
CA LEU A 482 6.55 -5.03 33.62
C LEU A 482 7.91 -4.45 33.98
N VAL A 483 8.85 -4.42 33.05
CA VAL A 483 10.21 -3.92 33.26
C VAL A 483 10.60 -2.99 32.12
N ASP A 484 11.00 -1.76 32.49
CA ASP A 484 11.65 -0.80 31.58
C ASP A 484 13.14 -0.69 31.93
N TYR A 485 14.00 -0.73 30.91
CA TYR A 485 15.45 -0.65 31.09
C TYR A 485 15.97 0.78 31.04
N LYS A 486 17.06 1.08 31.76
CA LYS A 486 17.84 2.29 31.52
C LYS A 486 18.53 2.20 30.16
N GLY A 487 18.22 3.14 29.27
CA GLY A 487 18.74 3.13 27.88
C GLY A 487 17.78 2.57 26.84
N GLY A 488 16.58 2.14 27.24
CA GLY A 488 15.49 1.72 26.36
C GLY A 488 15.57 0.27 25.89
N TYR A 489 14.63 -0.15 25.06
CA TYR A 489 14.36 -1.54 24.71
C TYR A 489 15.29 -2.16 23.63
N PHE A 490 16.24 -1.41 23.07
CA PHE A 490 17.22 -1.95 22.12
C PHE A 490 18.38 -2.71 22.80
N ASN A 491 18.21 -3.13 24.06
CA ASN A 491 19.24 -3.84 24.79
C ASN A 491 19.05 -5.36 24.67
N SER A 492 19.63 -5.97 23.63
CA SER A 492 19.56 -7.42 23.38
C SER A 492 20.09 -8.28 24.55
N LYS A 493 21.07 -7.77 25.32
CA LYS A 493 21.60 -8.44 26.50
C LYS A 493 20.56 -8.47 27.62
N ALA A 494 19.83 -7.39 27.83
CA ALA A 494 18.73 -7.33 28.79
C ALA A 494 17.64 -8.35 28.45
N GLU A 495 17.29 -8.40 27.18
CA GLU A 495 16.30 -9.31 26.62
C GLU A 495 16.67 -10.79 26.88
N GLU A 496 17.92 -11.17 26.60
CA GLU A 496 18.42 -12.51 26.83
C GLU A 496 18.36 -12.90 28.32
N VAL A 497 18.80 -11.99 29.20
CA VAL A 497 18.75 -12.20 30.65
C VAL A 497 17.32 -12.38 31.14
N MET A 498 16.41 -11.52 30.71
CA MET A 498 14.99 -11.60 31.09
C MET A 498 14.34 -12.90 30.61
N ARG A 499 14.55 -13.28 29.35
CA ARG A 499 14.03 -14.56 28.81
C ARG A 499 14.53 -15.78 29.59
N LYS A 500 15.80 -15.78 29.98
CA LYS A 500 16.37 -16.86 30.77
C LYS A 500 15.76 -16.91 32.18
N THR A 501 15.64 -15.73 32.82
CA THR A 501 15.10 -15.62 34.18
C THR A 501 13.62 -16.03 34.22
N THR A 502 12.80 -15.51 33.31
CA THR A 502 11.36 -15.84 33.23
C THR A 502 11.13 -17.31 32.84
N LYS A 503 11.95 -17.87 31.93
CA LYS A 503 11.88 -19.28 31.56
C LYS A 503 12.18 -20.19 32.76
N ASN A 504 13.23 -19.90 33.54
CA ASN A 504 13.56 -20.66 34.73
C ASN A 504 12.44 -20.60 35.80
N PHE A 505 11.85 -19.40 35.96
CA PHE A 505 10.69 -19.21 36.81
C PHE A 505 9.51 -20.07 36.36
N THR A 506 9.18 -20.02 35.04
CA THR A 506 8.09 -20.79 34.44
C THR A 506 8.26 -22.27 34.72
N LEU A 507 9.46 -22.85 34.54
CA LEU A 507 9.77 -24.24 34.79
C LEU A 507 9.58 -24.60 36.27
N LYS A 508 10.14 -23.79 37.18
CA LYS A 508 10.03 -23.99 38.63
C LYS A 508 8.57 -24.01 39.11
N VAL A 509 7.76 -23.09 38.60
CA VAL A 509 6.35 -22.96 39.01
C VAL A 509 5.50 -24.09 38.38
N SER A 510 5.81 -24.49 37.14
CA SER A 510 5.17 -25.63 36.46
C SER A 510 5.38 -26.94 37.24
N GLU A 511 6.60 -27.19 37.70
CA GLU A 511 6.91 -28.38 38.57
C GLU A 511 6.10 -28.34 39.87
N LYS A 512 5.94 -27.18 40.49
CA LYS A 512 5.13 -27.01 41.72
C LYS A 512 3.63 -27.20 41.51
N ASN A 513 3.14 -26.88 40.28
CA ASN A 513 1.71 -26.97 39.95
C ASN A 513 1.28 -28.33 39.38
N ASP A 514 2.22 -29.28 39.20
CA ASP A 514 2.00 -30.58 38.55
C ASP A 514 1.36 -30.51 37.17
N GLY A 515 1.65 -29.48 36.39
CA GLY A 515 1.05 -29.31 35.08
C GLY A 515 1.53 -28.10 34.29
N GLU A 516 1.02 -28.00 33.06
CA GLU A 516 1.32 -26.85 32.18
C GLU A 516 0.74 -25.55 32.73
N ILE A 517 1.50 -24.46 32.56
CA ILE A 517 1.12 -23.09 32.92
C ILE A 517 0.89 -22.25 31.70
N SER A 518 -0.18 -21.46 31.74
CA SER A 518 -0.38 -20.41 30.73
C SER A 518 0.54 -19.22 31.05
N TYR A 519 1.48 -18.95 30.17
CA TYR A 519 2.34 -17.77 30.26
C TYR A 519 2.55 -17.13 28.89
N SER A 520 2.84 -15.86 28.89
CA SER A 520 3.22 -15.13 27.67
C SER A 520 4.30 -14.10 27.96
N ASN A 521 5.20 -13.93 27.00
CA ASN A 521 6.20 -12.87 26.99
C ASN A 521 5.87 -11.91 25.86
N MET A 522 5.81 -10.63 26.16
CA MET A 522 5.67 -9.57 25.17
C MET A 522 6.77 -8.55 25.38
N THR A 523 7.52 -8.25 24.33
CA THR A 523 8.62 -7.31 24.44
C THR A 523 8.55 -6.24 23.35
N ARG A 524 8.96 -5.01 23.69
CA ARG A 524 9.08 -3.95 22.68
C ARG A 524 10.10 -4.28 21.61
N TYR A 525 11.16 -5.03 21.98
CA TYR A 525 12.19 -5.45 21.04
C TYR A 525 11.63 -6.38 19.95
N ASP A 526 10.91 -7.45 20.35
CA ASP A 526 10.34 -8.40 19.39
C ASP A 526 9.28 -7.75 18.52
N ASN A 527 8.41 -6.92 19.13
CA ASN A 527 7.39 -6.21 18.40
C ASN A 527 8.00 -5.19 17.41
N TYR A 528 9.08 -4.51 17.83
CA TYR A 528 9.82 -3.64 16.93
C TYR A 528 10.42 -4.41 15.75
N GLN A 529 11.03 -5.56 16.00
CA GLN A 529 11.55 -6.41 14.92
C GLN A 529 10.45 -6.88 13.99
N LEU A 530 9.34 -7.38 14.55
CA LEU A 530 8.20 -7.85 13.75
C LEU A 530 7.62 -6.73 12.86
N PHE A 531 7.29 -5.59 13.45
CA PHE A 531 6.73 -4.45 12.70
C PHE A 531 7.74 -3.84 11.72
N SER A 532 9.00 -3.73 12.12
CA SER A 532 10.07 -3.24 11.24
C SER A 532 10.28 -4.14 10.03
N GLN A 533 10.24 -5.46 10.21
CA GLN A 533 10.32 -6.42 9.12
C GLN A 533 9.09 -6.36 8.21
N MET A 534 7.90 -6.31 8.78
CA MET A 534 6.65 -6.23 8.02
C MET A 534 6.54 -4.92 7.23
N TYR A 535 6.69 -3.78 7.91
CA TYR A 535 6.56 -2.46 7.28
C TYR A 535 7.75 -2.11 6.39
N GLY A 536 8.96 -2.55 6.76
CA GLY A 536 10.14 -2.44 5.91
C GLY A 536 10.02 -3.21 4.61
N SER A 537 9.41 -4.40 4.64
CA SER A 537 9.10 -5.17 3.44
C SER A 537 8.07 -4.50 2.56
N LEU A 538 7.02 -3.90 3.16
CA LEU A 538 6.04 -3.10 2.43
C LEU A 538 6.67 -1.84 1.82
N LEU A 539 7.58 -1.18 2.53
CA LEU A 539 8.32 -0.02 2.02
C LEU A 539 9.19 -0.41 0.82
N PHE A 540 9.95 -1.50 0.95
CA PHE A 540 10.76 -2.01 -0.15
C PHE A 540 9.90 -2.31 -1.38
N LEU A 541 8.79 -3.03 -1.19
CA LEU A 541 7.85 -3.37 -2.26
C LEU A 541 7.20 -2.11 -2.86
N GLY A 542 6.83 -1.14 -2.03
CA GLY A 542 6.26 0.14 -2.46
C GLY A 542 7.22 0.95 -3.33
N ILE A 543 8.49 1.05 -2.94
CA ILE A 543 9.54 1.71 -3.75
C ILE A 543 9.77 0.94 -5.05
N PHE A 544 9.86 -0.38 -4.96
CA PHE A 544 10.09 -1.25 -6.09
C PHE A 544 8.98 -1.15 -7.16
N LEU A 545 7.73 -1.28 -6.75
CA LEU A 545 6.56 -1.09 -7.63
C LEU A 545 6.43 0.36 -8.10
N GLY A 546 6.78 1.34 -7.25
CA GLY A 546 6.81 2.74 -7.61
C GLY A 546 7.74 3.02 -8.79
N VAL A 547 8.94 2.44 -8.79
CA VAL A 547 9.90 2.52 -9.91
C VAL A 547 9.30 1.88 -11.17
N LEU A 548 8.66 0.72 -11.05
CA LEU A 548 8.02 0.02 -12.17
C LEU A 548 6.87 0.86 -12.77
N PHE A 549 6.03 1.45 -11.93
CA PHE A 549 4.92 2.32 -12.37
C PHE A 549 5.43 3.62 -12.99
N MET A 550 6.50 4.20 -12.43
CA MET A 550 7.13 5.40 -12.99
C MET A 550 7.68 5.14 -14.39
N MET A 551 8.42 4.04 -14.59
CA MET A 551 8.90 3.64 -15.91
C MET A 551 7.76 3.51 -16.92
N SER A 552 6.65 2.93 -16.46
CA SER A 552 5.46 2.75 -17.31
C SER A 552 4.82 4.08 -17.70
N ALA A 553 4.67 4.99 -16.74
CA ALA A 553 4.16 6.34 -17.00
C ALA A 553 5.06 7.10 -17.99
N VAL A 554 6.39 7.02 -17.79
CA VAL A 554 7.40 7.62 -18.69
C VAL A 554 7.26 7.10 -20.11
N LEU A 555 7.10 5.79 -20.26
CA LEU A 555 6.98 5.16 -21.58
C LEU A 555 5.67 5.53 -22.29
N ILE A 556 4.56 5.54 -21.55
CA ILE A 556 3.26 6.00 -22.07
C ILE A 556 3.38 7.44 -22.56
N MET A 557 4.01 8.32 -21.76
CA MET A 557 4.26 9.70 -22.13
C MET A 557 5.14 9.83 -23.37
N TYR A 558 6.23 9.08 -23.44
CA TYR A 558 7.15 9.09 -24.58
C TYR A 558 6.45 8.70 -25.88
N TYR A 559 5.76 7.56 -25.88
CA TYR A 559 5.05 7.11 -27.09
C TYR A 559 3.94 8.04 -27.52
N LYS A 560 3.25 8.63 -26.56
CA LYS A 560 2.22 9.60 -26.82
C LYS A 560 2.81 10.82 -27.54
N GLN A 561 3.90 11.38 -27.01
CA GLN A 561 4.55 12.53 -27.64
C GLN A 561 5.14 12.21 -29.01
N LEU A 562 5.68 11.01 -29.17
CA LEU A 562 6.21 10.56 -30.47
C LEU A 562 5.09 10.52 -31.53
N SER A 563 3.93 9.93 -31.18
CA SER A 563 2.78 9.83 -32.09
C SER A 563 2.20 11.22 -32.42
N GLU A 564 1.99 12.05 -31.40
CA GLU A 564 1.49 13.41 -31.57
C GLU A 564 2.46 14.28 -32.41
N GLY A 565 3.77 14.14 -32.20
CA GLY A 565 4.77 14.88 -32.96
C GLY A 565 4.67 14.64 -34.47
N TYR A 566 4.47 13.41 -34.90
CA TYR A 566 4.30 13.09 -36.34
C TYR A 566 2.95 13.55 -36.92
N GLU A 567 1.88 13.50 -36.12
CA GLU A 567 0.57 13.98 -36.54
C GLU A 567 0.54 15.52 -36.65
N ASP A 568 1.15 16.19 -35.70
CA ASP A 568 1.17 17.65 -35.62
C ASP A 568 2.11 18.31 -36.64
N GLN A 569 3.16 17.61 -37.07
CA GLN A 569 4.09 18.11 -38.07
C GLN A 569 3.35 18.65 -39.31
N LYS A 570 2.43 17.86 -39.87
CA LYS A 570 1.64 18.26 -41.04
C LYS A 570 0.67 19.40 -40.73
N ARG A 571 0.06 19.40 -39.54
CA ARG A 571 -0.89 20.43 -39.12
C ARG A 571 -0.21 21.78 -38.93
N TYR A 572 0.97 21.83 -38.36
CA TYR A 572 1.72 23.04 -38.15
C TYR A 572 2.32 23.58 -39.42
N GLU A 573 2.71 22.73 -40.37
CA GLU A 573 3.09 23.14 -41.73
C GLU A 573 1.94 23.90 -42.42
N ILE A 574 0.72 23.38 -42.33
CA ILE A 574 -0.47 24.05 -42.88
C ILE A 574 -0.71 25.41 -42.19
N LEU A 575 -0.62 25.47 -40.85
CA LEU A 575 -0.82 26.73 -40.09
C LEU A 575 0.23 27.77 -40.40
N GLN A 576 1.48 27.38 -40.64
CA GLN A 576 2.53 28.30 -41.09
C GLN A 576 2.26 28.80 -42.51
N ASN A 577 1.75 27.97 -43.40
CA ASN A 577 1.38 28.36 -44.75
C ASN A 577 0.19 29.33 -44.77
N VAL A 578 -0.66 29.32 -43.71
CA VAL A 578 -1.79 30.30 -43.55
C VAL A 578 -1.36 31.57 -42.83
N GLY A 579 -0.07 31.69 -42.45
CA GLY A 579 0.50 32.94 -41.94
C GLY A 579 0.83 33.00 -40.45
N LEU A 580 0.74 31.87 -39.70
CA LEU A 580 1.21 31.84 -38.30
C LEU A 580 2.74 31.94 -38.26
N SER A 581 3.25 32.79 -37.39
CA SER A 581 4.68 32.90 -37.14
C SER A 581 5.22 31.65 -36.38
N LYS A 582 6.51 31.32 -36.60
CA LYS A 582 7.17 30.23 -35.87
C LYS A 582 7.12 30.42 -34.35
N LYS A 583 7.04 31.63 -33.84
CA LYS A 583 6.93 31.97 -32.41
C LYS A 583 5.55 31.63 -31.86
N GLU A 584 4.49 31.97 -32.57
CA GLU A 584 3.10 31.68 -32.19
C GLU A 584 2.84 30.18 -32.22
N VAL A 585 3.32 29.48 -33.26
CA VAL A 585 3.27 28.01 -33.32
C VAL A 585 3.96 27.38 -32.11
N ARG A 586 5.16 27.85 -31.76
CA ARG A 586 5.91 27.33 -30.60
C ARG A 586 5.18 27.60 -29.28
N GLN A 587 4.60 28.75 -29.08
CA GLN A 587 3.84 29.12 -27.89
C GLN A 587 2.57 28.22 -27.74
N ALA A 588 1.82 28.04 -28.83
CA ALA A 588 0.64 27.20 -28.86
C ALA A 588 0.98 25.72 -28.51
N ILE A 589 2.06 25.21 -29.11
CA ILE A 589 2.56 23.87 -28.79
C ILE A 589 2.94 23.74 -27.30
N SER A 590 3.75 24.66 -26.80
CA SER A 590 4.26 24.64 -25.44
C SER A 590 3.13 24.61 -24.41
N SER A 591 2.14 25.48 -24.57
CA SER A 591 0.97 25.57 -23.70
C SER A 591 0.14 24.27 -23.69
N GLN A 592 -0.10 23.70 -24.88
CA GLN A 592 -0.87 22.46 -25.00
C GLN A 592 -0.15 21.27 -24.40
N VAL A 593 1.14 21.09 -24.71
CA VAL A 593 1.95 19.99 -24.19
C VAL A 593 2.02 20.07 -22.67
N LEU A 594 2.16 21.26 -22.09
CA LEU A 594 2.19 21.48 -20.65
C LEU A 594 0.89 21.03 -19.97
N ILE A 595 -0.27 21.46 -20.49
CA ILE A 595 -1.57 21.08 -19.94
C ILE A 595 -1.76 19.56 -20.00
N PHE A 596 -1.49 18.93 -21.14
CA PHE A 596 -1.61 17.49 -21.29
C PHE A 596 -0.71 16.69 -20.36
N PHE A 597 0.48 17.24 -20.08
CA PHE A 597 1.43 16.60 -19.19
C PHE A 597 1.01 16.68 -17.74
N PHE A 598 0.70 17.85 -17.24
CA PHE A 598 0.48 18.06 -15.82
C PHE A 598 -0.95 17.77 -15.36
N LEU A 599 -1.95 17.74 -16.26
CA LEU A 599 -3.32 17.41 -15.91
C LEU A 599 -3.47 16.06 -15.17
N PRO A 600 -2.86 14.94 -15.65
CA PRO A 600 -2.91 13.67 -14.93
C PRO A 600 -2.29 13.73 -13.53
N LEU A 601 -1.20 14.48 -13.36
CA LEU A 601 -0.54 14.63 -12.06
C LEU A 601 -1.41 15.44 -11.08
N VAL A 602 -2.03 16.53 -11.54
CA VAL A 602 -2.94 17.34 -10.71
C VAL A 602 -4.13 16.47 -10.24
N VAL A 603 -4.73 15.71 -11.15
CA VAL A 603 -5.85 14.80 -10.79
C VAL A 603 -5.37 13.70 -9.84
N ALA A 604 -4.16 13.17 -10.00
CA ALA A 604 -3.59 12.20 -9.07
C ALA A 604 -3.41 12.76 -7.65
N VAL A 605 -2.98 14.02 -7.53
CA VAL A 605 -2.88 14.71 -6.23
C VAL A 605 -4.27 14.90 -5.61
N ILE A 606 -5.30 15.22 -6.41
CA ILE A 606 -6.68 15.31 -5.92
C ILE A 606 -7.16 13.94 -5.42
N HIS A 607 -6.93 12.86 -6.17
CA HIS A 607 -7.27 11.50 -5.73
C HIS A 607 -6.60 11.15 -4.41
N MET A 608 -5.30 11.46 -4.27
CA MET A 608 -4.55 11.24 -3.03
C MET A 608 -5.13 12.04 -1.86
N SER A 609 -5.48 13.31 -2.08
CA SER A 609 -6.06 14.17 -1.05
C SER A 609 -7.41 13.66 -0.54
N VAL A 610 -8.24 13.09 -1.42
CA VAL A 610 -9.52 12.47 -1.02
C VAL A 610 -9.29 11.13 -0.30
N ALA A 611 -8.37 10.31 -0.80
CA ALA A 611 -8.04 9.02 -0.19
C ALA A 611 -7.39 9.15 1.20
N TYR A 612 -6.80 10.30 1.53
CA TYR A 612 -6.09 10.57 2.76
C TYR A 612 -6.86 10.16 4.02
N LYS A 613 -8.14 10.58 4.14
CA LYS A 613 -8.97 10.28 5.33
C LYS A 613 -9.19 8.78 5.50
N MET A 614 -9.47 8.08 4.40
CA MET A 614 -9.71 6.64 4.41
C MET A 614 -8.44 5.85 4.77
N ILE A 615 -7.29 6.23 4.21
CA ILE A 615 -6.00 5.60 4.51
C ILE A 615 -5.63 5.78 5.99
N LEU A 616 -5.88 6.96 6.58
CA LEU A 616 -5.68 7.18 8.02
C LEU A 616 -6.56 6.27 8.88
N LYS A 617 -7.80 5.98 8.44
CA LYS A 617 -8.66 5.02 9.16
C LYS A 617 -8.10 3.59 9.06
N MET A 618 -7.59 3.20 7.88
CA MET A 618 -6.92 1.90 7.70
C MET A 618 -5.68 1.77 8.59
N PHE A 619 -4.90 2.85 8.78
CA PHE A 619 -3.75 2.83 9.69
C PHE A 619 -4.13 2.52 11.13
N LYS A 620 -5.33 2.90 11.59
CA LYS A 620 -5.80 2.56 12.93
C LYS A 620 -5.94 1.05 13.16
N VAL A 621 -6.29 0.28 12.12
CA VAL A 621 -6.27 -1.20 12.19
C VAL A 621 -4.87 -1.72 12.48
N MET A 622 -3.85 -1.02 12.01
CA MET A 622 -2.43 -1.34 12.22
C MET A 622 -1.85 -0.66 13.48
N ILE A 623 -2.69 -0.22 14.40
CA ILE A 623 -2.33 0.49 15.66
C ILE A 623 -1.56 1.80 15.41
N LEU A 624 -1.60 2.30 14.19
CA LEU A 624 -0.89 3.52 13.81
C LEU A 624 -1.82 4.73 13.85
N ASN A 625 -1.44 5.75 14.60
CA ASN A 625 -2.13 7.04 14.65
C ASN A 625 -1.13 8.18 14.41
N ALA A 626 -0.69 8.32 13.15
CA ALA A 626 0.35 9.26 12.74
C ALA A 626 -0.12 10.21 11.62
N PRO A 627 -1.15 11.06 11.84
CA PRO A 627 -1.68 11.92 10.79
C PRO A 627 -0.65 12.96 10.30
N GLN A 628 0.18 13.52 11.19
CA GLN A 628 1.21 14.49 10.80
C GLN A 628 2.32 13.86 9.97
N THR A 629 2.80 12.68 10.36
CA THR A 629 3.80 11.91 9.61
C THR A 629 3.28 11.60 8.21
N PHE A 630 2.02 11.16 8.10
CA PHE A 630 1.42 10.84 6.82
C PHE A 630 1.25 12.06 5.90
N ILE A 631 0.83 13.23 6.43
CA ILE A 631 0.79 14.47 5.66
C ILE A 631 2.18 14.82 5.14
N THR A 632 3.19 14.82 6.02
CA THR A 632 4.57 15.15 5.65
C THR A 632 5.09 14.20 4.57
N CYS A 633 4.92 12.89 4.74
CA CYS A 633 5.31 11.88 3.75
C CYS A 633 4.59 12.07 2.41
N THR A 634 3.29 12.40 2.45
CA THR A 634 2.50 12.65 1.24
C THR A 634 3.01 13.89 0.50
N VAL A 635 3.24 15.00 1.21
CA VAL A 635 3.76 16.23 0.60
C VAL A 635 5.14 16.01 -0.02
N VAL A 636 6.03 15.35 0.69
CA VAL A 636 7.37 15.01 0.17
C VAL A 636 7.25 14.11 -1.07
N SER A 637 6.39 13.09 -1.04
CA SER A 637 6.16 12.20 -2.19
C SER A 637 5.63 12.95 -3.40
N VAL A 638 4.68 13.89 -3.21
CA VAL A 638 4.16 14.75 -4.28
C VAL A 638 5.27 15.63 -4.88
N ILE A 639 6.12 16.22 -4.03
CA ILE A 639 7.23 17.06 -4.50
C ILE A 639 8.23 16.23 -5.33
N VAL A 640 8.66 15.07 -4.81
CA VAL A 640 9.60 14.18 -5.49
C VAL A 640 9.01 13.69 -6.82
N LEU A 641 7.75 13.24 -6.82
CA LEU A 641 7.08 12.82 -8.04
C LEU A 641 6.99 13.96 -9.05
N THR A 642 6.64 15.16 -8.61
CA THR A 642 6.55 16.35 -9.49
C THR A 642 7.90 16.70 -10.11
N ILE A 643 8.99 16.63 -9.36
CA ILE A 643 10.35 16.84 -9.86
C ILE A 643 10.71 15.81 -10.93
N LEU A 644 10.54 14.52 -10.63
CA LEU A 644 10.81 13.43 -11.58
C LEU A 644 9.96 13.57 -12.84
N TYR A 645 8.68 13.87 -12.68
CA TYR A 645 7.74 14.07 -13.77
C TYR A 645 8.14 15.26 -14.66
N THR A 646 8.62 16.34 -14.05
CA THR A 646 9.11 17.54 -14.76
C THR A 646 10.38 17.24 -15.56
N ILE A 647 11.30 16.44 -15.01
CA ILE A 647 12.51 15.99 -15.74
C ILE A 647 12.09 15.19 -16.98
N VAL A 648 11.15 14.26 -16.83
CA VAL A 648 10.60 13.48 -17.94
C VAL A 648 9.96 14.36 -19.00
N TYR A 649 9.19 15.38 -18.58
CA TYR A 649 8.62 16.37 -19.47
C TYR A 649 9.68 17.06 -20.31
N PHE A 650 10.74 17.57 -19.71
CA PHE A 650 11.83 18.23 -20.44
C PHE A 650 12.54 17.30 -21.43
N CYS A 651 12.80 16.06 -21.05
CA CYS A 651 13.44 15.07 -21.91
C CYS A 651 12.57 14.69 -23.12
N THR A 652 11.29 14.47 -22.89
CA THR A 652 10.37 14.03 -23.94
C THR A 652 9.92 15.16 -24.85
N SER A 653 9.73 16.37 -24.31
CA SER A 653 9.36 17.54 -25.10
C SER A 653 10.44 17.96 -26.10
N ARG A 654 11.74 17.76 -25.78
CA ARG A 654 12.84 17.95 -26.75
C ARG A 654 12.68 17.06 -27.98
N THR A 655 12.30 15.82 -27.80
CA THR A 655 12.06 14.86 -28.90
C THR A 655 10.88 15.29 -29.76
N TYR A 656 9.79 15.73 -29.13
CA TYR A 656 8.62 16.27 -29.81
C TYR A 656 8.97 17.50 -30.68
N TYR A 657 9.65 18.50 -30.12
CA TYR A 657 10.06 19.71 -30.85
C TYR A 657 10.99 19.38 -32.03
N LYS A 658 11.86 18.39 -31.89
CA LYS A 658 12.76 17.96 -32.97
C LYS A 658 12.00 17.33 -34.15
N ILE A 659 10.84 16.69 -33.90
CA ILE A 659 9.99 16.09 -34.91
C ILE A 659 9.17 17.19 -35.65
N VAL A 660 8.55 18.07 -34.87
CA VAL A 660 7.67 19.12 -35.41
C VAL A 660 8.43 20.19 -36.19
N ARG A 661 9.73 20.39 -35.86
CA ARG A 661 10.56 21.42 -36.53
C ARG A 661 11.11 20.97 -37.89
N LYS A 662 11.14 19.65 -38.17
CA LYS A 662 11.54 19.10 -39.47
C LYS A 662 10.42 19.22 -40.48
#